data_50c2258373fe09c6a515b2b3815e5928
#
_entry.id   50c2258373fe09c6a515b2b3815e5928
#
_cell.length_a   1.000
_cell.length_b   1.000
_cell.length_c   1.000
_cell.angle_alpha   90.00
_cell.angle_beta   90.00
_cell.angle_gamma   90.00
#
_symmetry.space_group_name_H-M   'P 1'
#
loop_
_entity.id
_entity.type
_entity.pdbx_description
1 polymer ?
#
loop_
_entity_poly.entity_id
_entity_poly.type
_entity_poly.pdbx_seq_one_letter_code
_entity_poly.pdbx_strand_id
1 'polypeptide(L)'
;MKKILIFPLLVLSIYTCHAQLLINEFMQSNVDCIMDDLNDFPDSWVELYNSGNTSINLSEYKLGNTDIAAQAWQLPSKVVVPHQYVLIYCDKEAKGLHTDFKLDSGKGGAIYLFHNNTIEDKVINIKKQPAPDIAYGRQNDGSNTWGYQYTPTPGAANCERICDKILGDPVFSEPGKVVTGHPVINLNISIPNDAPPGTIIRVTYDGSEPTNNSVQLTSQITINSSRIIRAKLFCDGYLSPRAVTHSYIYSANIPTLPIISISTNSKYLNDNKIGIYVEGNYQSGKKNYEFNWRRPVNFEYFEDANQESKLNQLCETRIQGGASRGAMLKSLIIYANKRFGTKRLSYEFFPDQRPGITDFKSILLRNAGNDFDYLYQRDAIIQRTMAQNSDLDWQAWRPAIIYINGVYKGILNIRERSNEDNIYTHYDGLEDIDMIENWWELKEGDMENFEEFQTFYAEHGHTLQEYEKWIDWKEFINLMIMNLYYNNQDFPGNNIMMWRPRTPEGRWRFVAKDTDFGLGLYGSQANYKTFEWLYNPNYDGNRNWANQYEHTRLFRRMMEDADFKREFIDRTAIYMGDFLNYKRICEVWNPMYEMIKTEYPIHRKLINQWWPNYDSELSTARNWLNLRTDNFYNQIADYYGLGAPTILKINNDSYDTEGVGINFNGITLSKGIFDGKFFANRNITLEGVPSNGRTITGWKVVKNTNGTSIQEEIPQKTYSFNMPVCQALIITPIIGNTSGIDIVNSTKKWSWSYDGNNIEIKSLEPGIMVRLYDVHGMLIRQLISDGSDMYMPTSSRHDIYILKVGNESVKIH
;
A
#
# COMPACT_ATOMS: atom_id res chain seq x y z
N MET A 1 68.18 75.95 8.19
CA MET A 1 67.02 75.45 8.88
C MET A 1 66.31 74.53 7.91
N LYS A 2 66.52 73.21 8.05
CA LYS A 2 65.80 72.16 7.22
C LYS A 2 64.52 71.79 7.95
N LYS A 3 63.37 72.03 7.29
CA LYS A 3 62.05 71.55 7.76
C LYS A 3 61.86 70.09 7.37
N ILE A 4 61.76 69.24 8.37
CA ILE A 4 61.38 67.80 8.18
C ILE A 4 59.87 67.77 8.16
N LEU A 5 59.29 67.33 7.00
CA LEU A 5 57.86 67.03 6.85
C LEU A 5 57.67 65.59 7.31
N ILE A 6 56.96 65.36 8.46
CA ILE A 6 56.50 64.05 8.90
C ILE A 6 55.13 63.77 8.24
N PHE A 7 55.06 62.80 7.30
CA PHE A 7 53.84 62.30 6.78
C PHE A 7 53.29 61.20 7.75
N PRO A 8 52.05 61.30 8.21
CA PRO A 8 51.50 60.20 9.00
C PRO A 8 51.12 59.03 8.03
N LEU A 9 51.75 57.93 8.23
CA LEU A 9 51.41 56.66 7.58
C LEU A 9 50.06 56.19 8.10
N LEU A 10 48.98 56.40 7.30
CA LEU A 10 47.65 55.83 7.59
C LEU A 10 47.70 54.32 7.32
N VAL A 11 47.82 53.50 8.36
CA VAL A 11 47.66 52.03 8.27
C VAL A 11 46.22 51.80 8.09
N LEU A 12 45.78 51.57 6.82
CA LEU A 12 44.46 51.00 6.50
C LEU A 12 44.47 49.54 6.93
N SER A 13 43.96 49.24 8.11
CA SER A 13 43.65 47.87 8.50
C SER A 13 42.48 47.40 7.63
N ILE A 14 42.80 46.60 6.64
CA ILE A 14 41.79 45.84 5.88
C ILE A 14 41.21 44.81 6.86
N TYR A 15 40.09 45.13 7.48
CA TYR A 15 39.28 44.12 8.15
C TYR A 15 38.72 43.23 7.08
N THR A 16 39.32 42.08 6.83
CA THR A 16 38.69 40.98 6.15
C THR A 16 37.52 40.54 7.02
N CYS A 17 36.32 40.95 6.65
CA CYS A 17 35.11 40.45 7.28
C CYS A 17 35.01 38.96 6.92
N HIS A 18 35.52 38.11 7.78
CA HIS A 18 35.27 36.69 7.68
C HIS A 18 33.85 36.43 8.21
N ALA A 19 33.09 35.61 7.47
CA ALA A 19 31.81 35.11 7.94
C ALA A 19 31.94 34.58 9.36
N GLN A 20 31.08 35.02 10.27
CA GLN A 20 31.16 34.62 11.68
C GLN A 20 30.42 33.32 11.93
N LEU A 21 29.23 33.13 11.31
CA LEU A 21 28.49 31.90 11.36
C LEU A 21 28.70 31.15 10.06
N LEU A 22 29.14 29.89 10.14
CA LEU A 22 29.52 29.09 8.99
C LEU A 22 28.71 27.79 8.95
N ILE A 23 28.40 27.32 7.73
CA ILE A 23 27.98 25.94 7.50
C ILE A 23 29.20 25.04 7.71
N ASN A 24 29.16 24.14 8.68
CA ASN A 24 30.31 23.32 9.10
C ASN A 24 30.27 21.88 8.62
N GLU A 25 29.11 21.25 8.78
CA GLU A 25 28.83 19.88 8.37
C GLU A 25 27.36 19.76 7.96
N PHE A 26 27.03 18.84 7.07
CA PHE A 26 25.64 18.53 6.74
C PHE A 26 25.47 17.08 6.29
N MET A 27 24.26 16.58 6.40
CA MET A 27 23.84 15.25 5.94
C MET A 27 22.53 15.32 5.18
N GLN A 28 22.53 14.83 3.93
CA GLN A 28 21.35 14.85 3.06
C GLN A 28 20.40 13.68 3.33
N SER A 29 20.85 12.62 4.00
CA SER A 29 20.07 11.44 4.32
C SER A 29 20.52 10.86 5.66
N ASN A 30 19.80 11.23 6.70
CA ASN A 30 19.97 10.69 8.04
C ASN A 30 19.02 9.51 8.24
N VAL A 31 19.52 8.41 8.76
CA VAL A 31 18.76 7.21 9.11
C VAL A 31 18.80 6.94 10.61
N ASP A 32 20.01 6.99 11.21
CA ASP A 32 20.17 6.81 12.65
C ASP A 32 21.34 7.63 13.26
N CYS A 33 21.96 8.49 12.47
CA CYS A 33 23.05 9.32 12.94
C CYS A 33 22.61 10.24 14.08
N ILE A 34 21.50 10.95 13.92
CA ILE A 34 20.90 11.77 14.97
C ILE A 34 19.39 11.55 15.08
N MET A 35 18.91 11.68 16.30
CA MET A 35 17.50 11.86 16.65
C MET A 35 17.30 13.32 17.07
N ASP A 36 16.19 13.92 16.65
CA ASP A 36 15.85 15.31 16.94
C ASP A 36 15.16 15.50 18.30
N ASP A 37 14.72 16.73 18.58
CA ASP A 37 14.01 17.09 19.82
C ASP A 37 12.50 16.69 19.80
N LEU A 38 12.01 16.16 18.67
CA LEU A 38 10.67 15.59 18.50
C LEU A 38 10.65 14.06 18.71
N ASN A 39 11.80 13.46 19.05
CA ASN A 39 12.02 12.02 19.13
C ASN A 39 11.79 11.32 17.77
N ASP A 40 12.18 11.96 16.68
CA ASP A 40 12.18 11.37 15.34
C ASP A 40 13.58 11.47 14.71
N PHE A 41 13.73 10.88 13.53
CA PHE A 41 14.96 10.93 12.75
C PHE A 41 14.75 11.90 11.59
N PRO A 42 15.27 13.14 11.68
CA PRO A 42 15.09 14.12 10.63
C PRO A 42 15.67 13.59 9.32
N ASP A 43 15.00 13.85 8.21
CA ASP A 43 15.46 13.36 6.89
C ASP A 43 16.89 13.81 6.54
N SER A 44 17.22 15.04 6.93
CA SER A 44 18.51 15.68 6.70
C SER A 44 18.78 16.75 7.77
N TRP A 45 20.03 17.17 7.90
CA TRP A 45 20.41 18.21 8.84
C TRP A 45 21.60 19.04 8.33
N VAL A 46 21.74 20.25 8.87
CA VAL A 46 22.85 21.17 8.66
C VAL A 46 23.38 21.60 10.01
N GLU A 47 24.68 21.53 10.21
CA GLU A 47 25.37 22.10 11.36
C GLU A 47 25.92 23.48 11.04
N LEU A 48 25.61 24.45 11.89
CA LEU A 48 26.22 25.79 11.86
C LEU A 48 27.20 25.93 13.00
N TYR A 49 28.35 26.55 12.74
CA TYR A 49 29.44 26.81 13.67
C TYR A 49 29.71 28.30 13.81
N ASN A 50 29.72 28.83 15.03
CA ASN A 50 30.15 30.19 15.32
C ASN A 50 31.68 30.23 15.40
N SER A 51 32.34 30.63 14.33
CA SER A 51 33.80 30.77 14.25
C SER A 51 34.34 32.03 14.89
N GLY A 52 33.47 32.96 15.29
CA GLY A 52 33.86 34.26 15.86
C GLY A 52 34.08 34.25 17.38
N ASN A 53 34.43 35.38 17.92
CA ASN A 53 34.67 35.62 19.35
C ASN A 53 33.49 36.30 20.07
N THR A 54 32.36 36.49 19.38
CA THR A 54 31.14 37.08 19.93
C THR A 54 29.95 36.16 19.78
N SER A 55 28.99 36.26 20.69
CA SER A 55 27.73 35.51 20.58
C SER A 55 26.88 36.04 19.43
N ILE A 56 26.18 35.13 18.73
CA ILE A 56 25.31 35.38 17.59
C ILE A 56 23.87 35.02 17.97
N ASN A 57 22.90 35.84 17.53
CA ASN A 57 21.48 35.43 17.60
C ASN A 57 21.04 34.96 16.22
N LEU A 58 20.57 33.69 16.15
CA LEU A 58 20.12 33.08 14.89
C LEU A 58 18.94 33.79 14.23
N SER A 59 18.15 34.58 14.97
CA SER A 59 17.05 35.37 14.39
C SER A 59 17.48 36.39 13.33
N GLU A 60 18.78 36.69 13.20
CA GLU A 60 19.32 37.53 12.16
C GLU A 60 19.68 36.74 10.88
N TYR A 61 19.52 35.41 10.92
CA TYR A 61 19.95 34.52 9.86
C TYR A 61 18.77 33.72 9.27
N LYS A 62 18.95 33.34 8.00
CA LYS A 62 18.05 32.42 7.29
C LYS A 62 18.87 31.30 6.67
N LEU A 63 18.28 30.13 6.57
CA LEU A 63 18.85 28.96 5.90
C LEU A 63 17.97 28.58 4.71
N GLY A 64 18.57 28.33 3.54
CA GLY A 64 17.82 27.95 2.34
C GLY A 64 18.58 27.01 1.43
N ASN A 65 17.86 26.41 0.48
CA ASN A 65 18.42 25.56 -0.57
C ASN A 65 18.46 26.26 -1.95
N THR A 66 18.13 27.57 -2.00
CA THR A 66 18.23 28.45 -3.16
C THR A 66 18.97 29.72 -2.75
N ASP A 67 19.51 30.47 -3.71
CA ASP A 67 20.20 31.74 -3.48
C ASP A 67 19.27 32.94 -3.28
N ILE A 68 18.00 32.71 -3.05
CA ILE A 68 16.96 33.73 -2.87
C ILE A 68 16.58 33.82 -1.39
N ALA A 69 17.07 34.86 -0.71
CA ALA A 69 16.85 35.12 0.71
C ALA A 69 15.37 35.21 1.12
N ALA A 70 14.48 35.63 0.20
CA ALA A 70 13.03 35.66 0.45
C ALA A 70 12.37 34.28 0.56
N GLN A 71 13.01 33.25 0.00
CA GLN A 71 12.56 31.86 0.01
C GLN A 71 13.21 31.01 1.13
N ALA A 72 14.20 31.61 1.85
CA ALA A 72 14.94 30.92 2.88
C ALA A 72 14.15 30.88 4.21
N TRP A 73 14.26 29.77 4.94
CA TRP A 73 13.67 29.59 6.26
C TRP A 73 14.27 30.53 7.28
N GLN A 74 13.46 31.28 8.01
CA GLN A 74 13.89 32.17 9.07
C GLN A 74 14.27 31.36 10.31
N LEU A 75 15.53 31.45 10.73
CA LEU A 75 15.96 30.75 11.95
C LEU A 75 15.35 31.40 13.20
N PRO A 76 15.06 30.62 14.25
CA PRO A 76 14.46 31.12 15.51
C PRO A 76 15.46 31.95 16.32
N SER A 77 14.96 32.74 17.29
CA SER A 77 15.80 33.41 18.24
C SER A 77 16.47 32.37 19.16
N LYS A 78 17.77 32.17 18.94
CA LYS A 78 18.63 31.30 19.75
C LYS A 78 20.06 31.89 19.73
N VAL A 79 20.68 31.98 20.89
CA VAL A 79 22.05 32.46 21.01
C VAL A 79 23.02 31.33 20.82
N VAL A 80 24.00 31.50 19.93
CA VAL A 80 25.14 30.61 19.69
C VAL A 80 26.39 31.33 20.17
N VAL A 81 26.94 30.85 21.27
CA VAL A 81 28.17 31.49 21.85
C VAL A 81 29.41 31.16 21.01
N PRO A 82 30.53 31.87 21.16
CA PRO A 82 31.76 31.60 20.43
C PRO A 82 32.18 30.14 20.46
N HIS A 83 32.58 29.65 19.30
CA HIS A 83 33.07 28.28 19.08
C HIS A 83 32.06 27.16 19.40
N GLN A 84 30.77 27.46 19.37
CA GLN A 84 29.70 26.47 19.53
C GLN A 84 29.02 26.13 18.22
N TYR A 85 28.38 24.94 18.24
CA TYR A 85 27.63 24.36 17.14
C TYR A 85 26.13 24.45 17.39
N VAL A 86 25.36 24.52 16.32
CA VAL A 86 23.91 24.35 16.35
C VAL A 86 23.45 23.52 15.18
N LEU A 87 22.62 22.51 15.46
CA LEU A 87 22.00 21.66 14.45
C LEU A 87 20.68 22.28 14.00
N ILE A 88 20.49 22.31 12.69
CA ILE A 88 19.24 22.71 12.03
C ILE A 88 18.72 21.46 11.31
N TYR A 89 17.53 21.03 11.66
CA TYR A 89 16.88 19.85 11.09
C TYR A 89 16.15 20.24 9.81
N CYS A 90 16.47 19.57 8.71
CA CYS A 90 15.85 19.86 7.41
C CYS A 90 14.88 18.71 7.07
N ASP A 91 13.63 18.82 7.54
CA ASP A 91 12.62 17.74 7.54
C ASP A 91 11.20 18.18 7.16
N LYS A 92 10.98 19.48 6.89
CA LYS A 92 9.69 20.10 6.55
C LYS A 92 8.70 20.28 7.72
N GLU A 93 9.12 20.13 8.96
CA GLU A 93 8.26 20.38 10.13
C GLU A 93 7.94 21.88 10.33
N ALA A 94 8.74 22.76 9.74
CA ALA A 94 8.54 24.22 9.72
C ALA A 94 8.31 24.83 11.11
N LYS A 95 9.09 24.43 12.11
CA LYS A 95 8.99 24.94 13.49
C LYS A 95 10.33 24.90 14.21
N GLY A 96 10.63 25.92 15.02
CA GLY A 96 11.86 25.95 15.80
C GLY A 96 13.11 25.81 14.93
N LEU A 97 13.96 24.82 15.21
CA LEU A 97 15.15 24.52 14.41
C LEU A 97 14.88 23.56 13.25
N HIS A 98 13.61 23.27 12.94
CA HIS A 98 13.16 22.45 11.82
C HIS A 98 12.73 23.34 10.66
N THR A 99 13.33 23.15 9.49
CA THR A 99 13.05 23.96 8.31
C THR A 99 11.78 23.48 7.57
N ASP A 100 11.30 24.29 6.63
CA ASP A 100 10.21 23.96 5.70
C ASP A 100 10.67 23.20 4.46
N PHE A 101 11.96 22.86 4.36
CA PHE A 101 12.55 22.12 3.26
C PHE A 101 13.41 20.95 3.71
N LYS A 102 13.74 20.06 2.78
CA LYS A 102 14.70 18.95 2.93
C LYS A 102 15.88 19.14 1.98
N LEU A 103 17.04 18.59 2.35
CA LEU A 103 18.15 18.45 1.43
C LEU A 103 17.89 17.25 0.49
N ASP A 104 18.16 17.41 -0.81
CA ASP A 104 17.92 16.30 -1.76
C ASP A 104 19.10 15.32 -1.74
N SER A 105 18.87 14.13 -1.19
CA SER A 105 19.87 13.05 -1.15
C SER A 105 20.10 12.37 -2.50
N GLY A 106 19.17 12.52 -3.45
CA GLY A 106 19.20 11.84 -4.75
C GLY A 106 19.83 12.64 -5.89
N LYS A 107 19.73 13.98 -5.82
CA LYS A 107 20.23 14.88 -6.88
C LYS A 107 21.38 15.77 -6.41
N GLY A 108 21.51 15.99 -5.10
CA GLY A 108 22.39 17.04 -4.57
C GLY A 108 21.70 18.39 -4.58
N GLY A 109 22.48 19.50 -4.62
CA GLY A 109 21.90 20.83 -4.57
C GLY A 109 22.86 21.90 -4.06
N ALA A 110 22.32 22.77 -3.22
CA ALA A 110 23.08 23.84 -2.55
C ALA A 110 22.48 24.13 -1.17
N ILE A 111 23.28 24.73 -0.30
CA ILE A 111 22.87 25.27 1.00
C ILE A 111 23.38 26.70 1.08
N TYR A 112 22.51 27.62 1.44
CA TYR A 112 22.84 29.05 1.60
C TYR A 112 22.47 29.50 3.01
N LEU A 113 23.43 30.14 3.68
CA LEU A 113 23.23 30.85 4.93
C LEU A 113 23.20 32.34 4.66
N PHE A 114 22.14 33.02 5.07
CA PHE A 114 21.97 34.45 4.88
C PHE A 114 22.05 35.16 6.22
N HIS A 115 22.71 36.29 6.24
CA HIS A 115 22.71 37.27 7.32
C HIS A 115 22.11 38.57 6.79
N ASN A 116 21.03 39.08 7.39
CA ASN A 116 20.36 40.31 6.94
C ASN A 116 20.05 40.30 5.42
N ASN A 117 19.59 39.15 4.90
CA ASN A 117 19.30 38.88 3.48
C ASN A 117 20.51 38.88 2.52
N THR A 118 21.74 38.96 3.05
CA THR A 118 22.97 38.80 2.27
C THR A 118 23.56 37.41 2.52
N ILE A 119 24.11 36.77 1.48
CA ILE A 119 24.77 35.46 1.64
C ILE A 119 25.98 35.62 2.55
N GLU A 120 25.96 34.98 3.70
CA GLU A 120 27.05 34.93 4.67
C GLU A 120 28.01 33.77 4.38
N ASP A 121 27.42 32.56 4.14
CA ASP A 121 28.17 31.37 3.75
C ASP A 121 27.31 30.49 2.82
N LYS A 122 27.98 29.63 2.04
CA LYS A 122 27.28 28.73 1.12
C LYS A 122 28.08 27.48 0.80
N VAL A 123 27.35 26.37 0.53
CA VAL A 123 27.89 25.18 -0.11
C VAL A 123 27.10 24.94 -1.38
N ILE A 124 27.78 24.96 -2.52
CA ILE A 124 27.16 24.81 -3.83
C ILE A 124 27.69 23.54 -4.54
N ASN A 125 26.98 23.08 -5.56
CA ASN A 125 27.36 21.87 -6.32
C ASN A 125 27.49 20.63 -5.42
N ILE A 126 26.65 20.54 -4.39
CA ILE A 126 26.57 19.38 -3.52
C ILE A 126 26.18 18.19 -4.37
N LYS A 127 27.00 17.14 -4.32
CA LYS A 127 26.74 15.89 -5.04
C LYS A 127 25.70 15.05 -4.30
N LYS A 128 25.14 14.06 -5.00
CA LYS A 128 24.35 13.01 -4.38
C LYS A 128 25.15 12.37 -3.23
N GLN A 129 24.51 12.18 -2.07
CA GLN A 129 25.12 11.47 -0.96
C GLN A 129 25.37 10.00 -1.34
N PRO A 130 26.55 9.42 -1.08
CA PRO A 130 26.90 8.06 -1.51
C PRO A 130 26.04 6.98 -0.87
N ALA A 131 25.71 7.15 0.41
CA ALA A 131 24.82 6.28 1.18
C ALA A 131 24.25 7.08 2.36
N PRO A 132 23.17 6.63 3.02
CA PRO A 132 22.69 7.23 4.25
C PRO A 132 23.79 7.28 5.34
N ASP A 133 23.62 8.21 6.28
CA ASP A 133 24.48 8.44 7.42
C ASP A 133 25.95 8.75 7.08
N ILE A 134 26.22 9.27 5.89
CA ILE A 134 27.49 9.84 5.49
C ILE A 134 27.37 11.35 5.44
N ALA A 135 28.05 12.05 6.33
CA ALA A 135 28.07 13.52 6.32
C ALA A 135 29.13 14.07 5.37
N TYR A 136 28.91 15.31 4.92
CA TYR A 136 29.87 16.10 4.16
C TYR A 136 30.17 17.37 4.91
N GLY A 137 31.42 17.60 5.25
CA GLY A 137 31.79 18.68 6.13
C GLY A 137 33.17 19.27 5.81
N ARG A 138 33.48 20.34 6.53
CA ARG A 138 34.81 20.93 6.54
C ARG A 138 35.79 19.97 7.21
N GLN A 139 37.01 19.91 6.76
CA GLN A 139 38.07 19.05 7.35
C GLN A 139 38.29 19.35 8.83
N ASN A 140 38.40 20.62 9.17
CA ASN A 140 38.40 21.18 10.54
C ASN A 140 37.34 22.27 10.56
N ASP A 141 36.86 22.64 11.73
CA ASP A 141 35.92 23.71 11.91
C ASP A 141 36.35 25.01 11.23
N GLY A 142 35.48 25.52 10.38
CA GLY A 142 35.73 26.75 9.64
C GLY A 142 36.75 26.68 8.51
N SER A 143 37.40 25.51 8.25
CA SER A 143 38.35 25.37 7.14
C SER A 143 37.66 25.41 5.79
N ASN A 144 38.40 25.77 4.71
CA ASN A 144 37.88 25.79 3.36
C ASN A 144 37.99 24.45 2.64
N THR A 145 38.61 23.43 3.27
CA THR A 145 38.71 22.09 2.71
C THR A 145 37.50 21.26 3.09
N TRP A 146 36.80 20.67 2.11
CA TRP A 146 35.59 19.92 2.28
C TRP A 146 35.76 18.46 1.82
N GLY A 147 35.05 17.53 2.48
CA GLY A 147 35.00 16.13 2.06
C GLY A 147 33.97 15.33 2.85
N TYR A 148 33.83 14.06 2.49
CA TYR A 148 33.00 13.15 3.28
C TYR A 148 33.70 12.85 4.60
N GLN A 149 32.94 12.92 5.70
CA GLN A 149 33.42 12.58 7.02
C GLN A 149 33.44 11.06 7.21
N TYR A 150 34.56 10.51 7.70
CA TYR A 150 34.62 9.08 8.06
C TYR A 150 33.67 8.74 9.21
N THR A 151 33.46 9.68 10.10
CA THR A 151 32.49 9.63 11.19
C THR A 151 31.81 10.99 11.25
N PRO A 152 30.48 11.07 11.09
CA PRO A 152 29.74 12.30 11.31
C PRO A 152 29.95 12.81 12.74
N THR A 153 30.02 14.16 12.88
CA THR A 153 30.31 14.81 14.14
C THR A 153 29.25 15.82 14.60
N PRO A 154 27.93 15.51 14.49
CA PRO A 154 26.89 16.48 14.79
C PRO A 154 26.98 17.00 16.22
N GLY A 155 27.07 18.34 16.39
CA GLY A 155 27.17 19.02 17.66
C GLY A 155 28.58 19.01 18.26
N ALA A 156 29.61 18.64 17.49
CA ALA A 156 31.00 18.53 17.95
C ALA A 156 31.99 18.97 16.85
N ALA A 157 33.26 19.11 17.23
CA ALA A 157 34.34 19.49 16.31
C ALA A 157 34.46 18.46 15.16
N ASN A 158 34.62 18.96 13.93
CA ASN A 158 34.79 18.11 12.76
C ASN A 158 36.01 17.21 12.89
N CYS A 159 35.85 15.98 12.37
CA CYS A 159 36.91 14.99 12.24
C CYS A 159 37.95 15.47 11.21
N GLU A 160 39.23 15.40 11.57
CA GLU A 160 40.33 15.80 10.66
C GLU A 160 40.46 14.90 9.42
N ARG A 161 39.84 13.73 9.44
CA ARG A 161 39.90 12.76 8.32
C ARG A 161 38.68 12.91 7.43
N ILE A 162 38.91 13.41 6.23
CA ILE A 162 37.92 13.51 5.17
C ILE A 162 38.32 12.66 3.98
N CYS A 163 37.35 12.27 3.16
CA CYS A 163 37.55 11.46 1.98
C CYS A 163 36.65 11.96 0.83
N ASP A 164 37.13 11.85 -0.40
CA ASP A 164 36.38 12.14 -1.63
C ASP A 164 36.23 10.92 -2.55
N LYS A 165 36.83 9.78 -2.15
CA LYS A 165 36.86 8.53 -2.93
C LYS A 165 35.97 7.48 -2.28
N ILE A 166 35.30 6.69 -3.13
CA ILE A 166 34.29 5.72 -2.73
C ILE A 166 34.69 4.36 -3.32
N LEU A 167 34.64 3.31 -2.48
CA LEU A 167 34.83 1.93 -2.93
C LEU A 167 33.59 1.38 -3.61
N GLY A 168 33.80 0.45 -4.56
CA GLY A 168 32.75 -0.39 -5.12
C GLY A 168 32.25 -1.47 -4.16
N ASP A 169 31.47 -2.38 -4.68
CA ASP A 169 30.88 -3.50 -3.94
C ASP A 169 31.75 -4.77 -4.07
N PRO A 170 31.83 -5.62 -3.04
CA PRO A 170 32.45 -6.95 -3.17
C PRO A 170 31.62 -7.87 -4.06
N VAL A 171 32.26 -8.83 -4.75
CA VAL A 171 31.62 -9.75 -5.70
C VAL A 171 31.47 -11.13 -5.07
N PHE A 172 30.24 -11.60 -4.92
CA PHE A 172 29.90 -12.93 -4.43
C PHE A 172 29.92 -13.94 -5.59
N SER A 173 30.53 -15.12 -5.41
CA SER A 173 30.52 -16.19 -6.40
C SER A 173 29.17 -16.84 -6.61
N GLU A 174 28.30 -16.77 -5.61
CA GLU A 174 26.91 -17.26 -5.67
C GLU A 174 25.96 -16.27 -4.98
N PRO A 175 24.81 -15.97 -5.59
CA PRO A 175 23.77 -15.16 -4.96
C PRO A 175 23.10 -15.91 -3.81
N GLY A 176 22.33 -15.18 -3.02
CA GLY A 176 21.47 -15.74 -1.96
C GLY A 176 20.46 -16.73 -2.53
N LYS A 177 20.17 -17.80 -1.80
CA LYS A 177 19.22 -18.84 -2.23
C LYS A 177 18.60 -19.61 -1.04
N VAL A 178 17.45 -20.20 -1.29
CA VAL A 178 16.82 -21.18 -0.39
C VAL A 178 17.31 -22.56 -0.79
N VAL A 179 17.85 -23.33 0.15
CA VAL A 179 18.53 -24.60 -0.11
C VAL A 179 17.80 -25.74 0.58
N THR A 180 17.57 -26.83 -0.15
CA THR A 180 17.01 -28.08 0.39
C THR A 180 18.01 -29.22 0.29
N GLY A 181 17.87 -30.26 1.10
CA GLY A 181 18.74 -31.44 1.07
C GLY A 181 20.13 -31.25 1.69
N HIS A 182 20.36 -30.14 2.39
CA HIS A 182 21.59 -29.88 3.16
C HIS A 182 22.92 -29.93 2.37
N PRO A 183 23.03 -29.45 1.11
CA PRO A 183 24.31 -29.39 0.42
C PRO A 183 25.26 -28.42 1.13
N VAL A 184 26.56 -28.64 0.98
CA VAL A 184 27.58 -27.69 1.43
C VAL A 184 27.82 -26.68 0.31
N ILE A 185 27.69 -25.38 0.61
CA ILE A 185 28.01 -24.29 -0.31
C ILE A 185 29.38 -23.75 0.06
N ASN A 186 30.27 -23.68 -0.92
CA ASN A 186 31.60 -23.10 -0.78
C ASN A 186 31.61 -21.74 -1.49
N LEU A 187 31.40 -20.69 -0.70
CA LEU A 187 31.24 -19.32 -1.20
C LEU A 187 32.58 -18.58 -1.24
N ASN A 188 32.93 -18.04 -2.40
CA ASN A 188 34.01 -17.08 -2.56
C ASN A 188 33.42 -15.66 -2.65
N ILE A 189 34.06 -14.70 -1.97
CA ILE A 189 33.78 -13.27 -2.12
C ILE A 189 35.10 -12.62 -2.57
N SER A 190 35.07 -11.90 -3.67
CA SER A 190 36.27 -11.32 -4.28
C SER A 190 36.21 -9.79 -4.29
N ILE A 191 37.38 -9.19 -4.33
CA ILE A 191 37.59 -7.77 -4.52
C ILE A 191 37.54 -7.48 -6.04
N PRO A 192 36.78 -6.47 -6.51
CA PRO A 192 36.81 -6.08 -7.93
C PRO A 192 38.20 -5.70 -8.41
N ASN A 193 38.48 -5.94 -9.70
CA ASN A 193 39.80 -5.69 -10.29
C ASN A 193 40.19 -4.20 -10.30
N ASP A 194 39.25 -3.30 -10.26
CA ASP A 194 39.43 -1.84 -10.27
C ASP A 194 39.56 -1.27 -8.84
N ALA A 195 39.48 -2.09 -7.83
CA ALA A 195 39.65 -1.67 -6.45
C ALA A 195 41.10 -1.21 -6.17
N PRO A 196 41.32 -0.17 -5.32
CA PRO A 196 42.66 0.29 -5.01
C PRO A 196 43.49 -0.78 -4.30
N PRO A 197 44.85 -0.74 -4.47
CA PRO A 197 45.75 -1.64 -3.75
C PRO A 197 45.57 -1.52 -2.22
N GLY A 198 45.63 -2.65 -1.52
CA GLY A 198 45.43 -2.71 -0.08
C GLY A 198 43.97 -2.81 0.36
N THR A 199 43.01 -2.89 -0.59
CA THR A 199 41.62 -3.17 -0.27
C THR A 199 41.45 -4.55 0.37
N ILE A 200 40.66 -4.62 1.45
CA ILE A 200 40.32 -5.86 2.15
C ILE A 200 38.78 -6.02 2.20
N ILE A 201 38.33 -7.26 2.36
CA ILE A 201 36.93 -7.60 2.61
C ILE A 201 36.71 -7.84 4.08
N ARG A 202 35.66 -7.25 4.67
CA ARG A 202 35.17 -7.59 5.99
C ARG A 202 33.75 -8.11 5.93
N VAL A 203 33.43 -9.05 6.80
CA VAL A 203 32.14 -9.74 6.80
C VAL A 203 31.50 -9.77 8.19
N THR A 204 30.16 -9.80 8.20
CA THR A 204 29.32 -10.10 9.37
C THR A 204 28.30 -11.18 9.00
N TYR A 205 27.77 -11.86 10.04
CA TYR A 205 26.84 -12.98 9.90
C TYR A 205 25.55 -12.82 10.71
N ASP A 206 25.43 -11.73 11.43
CA ASP A 206 24.35 -11.43 12.38
C ASP A 206 23.39 -10.31 11.89
N GLY A 207 23.57 -9.87 10.64
CA GLY A 207 22.81 -8.77 10.06
C GLY A 207 23.40 -7.39 10.35
N SER A 208 24.43 -7.26 11.18
CA SER A 208 25.11 -5.98 11.42
C SER A 208 25.89 -5.51 10.19
N GLU A 209 26.06 -4.20 10.06
CA GLU A 209 26.90 -3.61 9.01
C GLU A 209 28.39 -3.92 9.31
N PRO A 210 29.19 -4.46 8.36
CA PRO A 210 30.61 -4.63 8.57
C PRO A 210 31.32 -3.31 8.85
N THR A 211 32.20 -3.32 9.88
CA THR A 211 33.03 -2.20 10.31
C THR A 211 34.51 -2.53 10.17
N ASN A 212 35.39 -1.58 10.42
CA ASN A 212 36.84 -1.81 10.47
C ASN A 212 37.27 -2.88 11.51
N ASN A 213 36.39 -3.19 12.47
CA ASN A 213 36.66 -4.20 13.52
C ASN A 213 36.00 -5.56 13.21
N SER A 214 35.23 -5.67 12.13
CA SER A 214 34.59 -6.93 11.72
C SER A 214 35.62 -7.92 11.18
N VAL A 215 35.24 -9.19 11.10
CA VAL A 215 36.11 -10.26 10.62
C VAL A 215 36.62 -9.96 9.21
N GLN A 216 37.94 -9.97 9.02
CA GLN A 216 38.54 -9.91 7.70
C GLN A 216 38.38 -11.26 6.99
N LEU A 217 37.85 -11.25 5.80
CA LEU A 217 37.73 -12.45 4.98
C LEU A 217 39.08 -12.74 4.29
N THR A 218 39.71 -13.88 4.63
CA THR A 218 40.96 -14.30 4.06
C THR A 218 40.90 -15.63 3.32
N SER A 219 39.73 -16.30 3.39
CA SER A 219 39.52 -17.61 2.76
C SER A 219 38.03 -17.78 2.38
N GLN A 220 37.77 -18.83 1.63
CA GLN A 220 36.42 -19.27 1.26
C GLN A 220 35.52 -19.49 2.52
N ILE A 221 34.25 -19.18 2.41
CA ILE A 221 33.23 -19.42 3.45
C ILE A 221 32.52 -20.74 3.14
N THR A 222 32.56 -21.69 4.08
CA THR A 222 31.74 -22.90 3.99
C THR A 222 30.42 -22.70 4.69
N ILE A 223 29.32 -22.92 3.97
CA ILE A 223 27.95 -22.75 4.46
C ILE A 223 27.24 -24.12 4.44
N ASN A 224 26.76 -24.57 5.58
CA ASN A 224 26.07 -25.85 5.77
C ASN A 224 24.79 -25.70 6.63
N SER A 225 24.41 -24.47 6.95
CA SER A 225 23.20 -24.10 7.69
C SER A 225 22.75 -22.71 7.32
N SER A 226 21.53 -22.33 7.65
CA SER A 226 21.00 -20.98 7.36
C SER A 226 21.93 -19.90 7.86
N ARG A 227 22.32 -18.99 6.97
CA ARG A 227 23.25 -17.92 7.27
C ARG A 227 23.00 -16.71 6.39
N ILE A 228 23.08 -15.53 6.99
CA ILE A 228 23.19 -14.26 6.28
C ILE A 228 24.66 -13.88 6.21
N ILE A 229 25.09 -13.38 5.07
CA ILE A 229 26.43 -12.86 4.88
C ILE A 229 26.32 -11.44 4.38
N ARG A 230 26.89 -10.51 5.14
CA ARG A 230 27.07 -9.13 4.74
C ARG A 230 28.55 -8.88 4.55
N ALA A 231 28.95 -8.38 3.38
CA ALA A 231 30.35 -8.12 3.03
C ALA A 231 30.50 -6.66 2.58
N LYS A 232 31.64 -6.07 2.95
CA LYS A 232 31.97 -4.68 2.64
C LYS A 232 33.46 -4.54 2.40
N LEU A 233 33.85 -3.69 1.44
CA LEU A 233 35.24 -3.38 1.14
C LEU A 233 35.76 -2.28 2.06
N PHE A 234 37.04 -2.36 2.43
CA PHE A 234 37.75 -1.34 3.20
C PHE A 234 39.11 -1.05 2.61
N CYS A 235 39.45 0.22 2.50
CA CYS A 235 40.77 0.70 2.07
C CYS A 235 41.01 2.10 2.70
N ASP A 236 42.20 2.33 3.17
CA ASP A 236 42.57 3.65 3.70
C ASP A 236 42.41 4.75 2.63
N GLY A 237 41.87 5.87 2.99
CA GLY A 237 41.60 6.99 2.09
C GLY A 237 40.32 6.83 1.26
N TYR A 238 39.52 5.79 1.48
CA TYR A 238 38.27 5.53 0.77
C TYR A 238 37.09 5.30 1.72
N LEU A 239 35.91 5.76 1.35
CA LEU A 239 34.67 5.40 2.00
C LEU A 239 34.11 4.08 1.43
N SER A 240 33.56 3.29 2.33
CA SER A 240 32.75 2.11 1.96
C SER A 240 31.28 2.43 2.14
N PRO A 241 30.51 2.65 1.06
CA PRO A 241 29.18 3.22 1.20
C PRO A 241 28.16 2.24 1.78
N ARG A 242 28.26 0.95 1.48
CA ARG A 242 27.26 -0.06 1.88
C ARG A 242 27.84 -1.47 1.89
N ALA A 243 27.16 -2.39 2.59
CA ALA A 243 27.40 -3.81 2.48
C ALA A 243 26.54 -4.45 1.39
N VAL A 244 27.12 -5.44 0.69
CA VAL A 244 26.35 -6.40 -0.11
C VAL A 244 25.88 -7.52 0.80
N THR A 245 24.61 -7.90 0.69
CA THR A 245 23.98 -8.88 1.57
C THR A 245 23.39 -10.03 0.76
N HIS A 246 23.66 -11.26 1.18
CA HIS A 246 23.04 -12.46 0.66
C HIS A 246 22.62 -13.41 1.79
N SER A 247 21.43 -13.97 1.65
CA SER A 247 20.88 -14.96 2.57
C SER A 247 20.91 -16.35 1.96
N TYR A 248 21.47 -17.31 2.70
CA TYR A 248 21.45 -18.73 2.38
C TYR A 248 20.57 -19.42 3.42
N ILE A 249 19.36 -19.80 3.02
CA ILE A 249 18.37 -20.33 3.94
C ILE A 249 18.22 -21.84 3.70
N TYR A 250 18.58 -22.63 4.70
CA TYR A 250 18.41 -24.07 4.67
C TYR A 250 17.04 -24.46 5.19
N SER A 251 16.26 -25.11 4.35
CA SER A 251 14.94 -25.64 4.68
C SER A 251 14.95 -27.16 4.65
N ALA A 252 14.41 -27.79 5.69
CA ALA A 252 14.32 -29.25 5.77
C ALA A 252 13.38 -29.82 4.67
N ASN A 253 12.37 -29.08 4.29
CA ASN A 253 11.40 -29.44 3.26
C ASN A 253 11.40 -28.39 2.15
N ILE A 254 10.87 -28.74 0.98
CA ILE A 254 10.59 -27.77 -0.07
C ILE A 254 9.50 -26.83 0.45
N PRO A 255 9.75 -25.51 0.59
CA PRO A 255 8.75 -24.55 1.03
C PRO A 255 7.58 -24.50 0.04
N THR A 256 6.36 -24.44 0.57
CA THR A 256 5.13 -24.30 -0.22
C THR A 256 4.73 -22.84 -0.42
N LEU A 257 5.42 -21.92 0.27
CA LEU A 257 5.21 -20.49 0.22
C LEU A 257 6.53 -19.81 -0.18
N PRO A 258 6.47 -18.65 -0.83
CA PRO A 258 7.65 -17.82 -1.04
C PRO A 258 8.30 -17.43 0.28
N ILE A 259 9.59 -17.15 0.25
CA ILE A 259 10.36 -16.77 1.42
C ILE A 259 10.83 -15.33 1.29
N ILE A 260 10.69 -14.57 2.35
CA ILE A 260 11.26 -13.23 2.52
C ILE A 260 12.34 -13.28 3.59
N SER A 261 13.55 -12.85 3.24
CA SER A 261 14.64 -12.62 4.19
C SER A 261 14.86 -11.13 4.39
N ILE A 262 14.75 -10.70 5.64
CA ILE A 262 15.01 -9.32 6.07
C ILE A 262 16.28 -9.33 6.91
N SER A 263 17.30 -8.63 6.42
CA SER A 263 18.60 -8.53 7.11
C SER A 263 18.84 -7.11 7.58
N THR A 264 19.12 -6.91 8.86
CA THR A 264 19.34 -5.59 9.44
C THR A 264 20.18 -5.67 10.71
N ASN A 265 20.77 -4.54 11.11
CA ASN A 265 21.46 -4.48 12.41
C ASN A 265 20.45 -4.69 13.54
N SER A 266 20.78 -5.57 14.49
CA SER A 266 19.92 -5.90 15.63
C SER A 266 19.52 -4.67 16.45
N LYS A 267 20.35 -3.60 16.50
CA LYS A 267 20.02 -2.34 17.18
C LYS A 267 18.72 -1.71 16.64
N TYR A 268 18.46 -1.80 15.33
CA TYR A 268 17.26 -1.23 14.71
C TYR A 268 15.97 -1.94 15.11
N LEU A 269 16.08 -3.17 15.58
CA LEU A 269 14.94 -3.94 16.07
C LEU A 269 14.82 -3.89 17.60
N ASN A 270 15.94 -4.07 18.33
CA ASN A 270 15.91 -4.46 19.72
C ASN A 270 16.51 -3.44 20.70
N ASP A 271 17.15 -2.37 20.23
CA ASP A 271 17.70 -1.34 21.11
C ASP A 271 16.58 -0.55 21.80
N ASN A 272 16.71 -0.30 23.10
CA ASN A 272 15.69 0.37 23.90
C ASN A 272 15.44 1.84 23.50
N LYS A 273 16.40 2.48 22.83
CA LYS A 273 16.26 3.89 22.40
C LYS A 273 15.74 4.02 20.98
N ILE A 274 16.21 3.16 20.06
CA ILE A 274 15.97 3.32 18.63
C ILE A 274 15.35 2.09 17.95
N GLY A 275 15.22 0.97 18.65
CA GLY A 275 14.71 -0.28 18.09
C GLY A 275 13.19 -0.25 17.91
N ILE A 276 12.72 -0.65 16.73
CA ILE A 276 11.28 -0.57 16.37
C ILE A 276 10.46 -1.77 16.82
N TYR A 277 11.08 -2.85 17.32
CA TYR A 277 10.37 -4.08 17.68
C TYR A 277 10.07 -4.21 19.18
N VAL A 278 10.64 -3.34 19.99
CA VAL A 278 10.55 -3.34 21.45
C VAL A 278 9.66 -2.22 21.98
N GLU A 279 9.29 -2.32 23.24
CA GLU A 279 8.59 -1.21 23.93
C GLU A 279 9.50 0.01 24.11
N GLY A 280 10.78 -0.24 24.36
CA GLY A 280 11.80 0.80 24.49
C GLY A 280 11.70 1.61 25.79
N ASN A 281 12.20 2.84 25.74
CA ASN A 281 12.33 3.72 26.91
C ASN A 281 11.11 4.65 27.11
N TYR A 282 10.00 4.42 26.42
CA TYR A 282 8.77 5.23 26.50
C TYR A 282 9.00 6.73 26.22
N GLN A 283 9.77 7.03 25.22
CA GLN A 283 10.02 8.42 24.83
C GLN A 283 8.69 9.12 24.49
N SER A 284 8.49 10.31 25.00
CA SER A 284 7.23 11.06 24.84
C SER A 284 5.96 10.27 25.24
N GLY A 285 6.07 9.32 26.18
CA GLY A 285 4.96 8.50 26.64
C GLY A 285 4.50 7.41 25.66
N LYS A 286 5.23 7.20 24.55
CA LYS A 286 4.93 6.19 23.54
C LYS A 286 5.96 5.05 23.59
N LYS A 287 5.52 3.86 23.21
CA LYS A 287 6.41 2.71 22.97
C LYS A 287 7.12 2.88 21.62
N ASN A 288 8.34 2.34 21.50
CA ASN A 288 9.14 2.49 20.29
C ASN A 288 8.38 2.01 19.03
N TYR A 289 7.65 0.91 19.08
CA TYR A 289 6.88 0.39 17.95
C TYR A 289 5.62 1.22 17.59
N GLU A 290 5.27 2.22 18.40
CA GLU A 290 4.17 3.15 18.11
C GLU A 290 4.62 4.35 17.28
N PHE A 291 5.93 4.61 17.21
CA PHE A 291 6.48 5.62 16.30
C PHE A 291 6.50 5.13 14.86
N ASN A 292 6.53 6.07 13.92
CA ASN A 292 6.63 5.76 12.50
C ASN A 292 8.09 5.68 12.01
N TRP A 293 9.03 5.40 12.91
CA TRP A 293 10.44 5.31 12.59
C TRP A 293 10.72 4.27 11.50
N ARG A 294 11.45 4.68 10.49
CA ARG A 294 11.94 3.81 9.43
C ARG A 294 13.35 3.35 9.73
N ARG A 295 13.63 2.06 9.51
CA ARG A 295 14.95 1.47 9.72
C ARG A 295 15.45 0.80 8.44
N PRO A 296 16.76 0.89 8.16
CA PRO A 296 17.33 0.27 6.97
C PRO A 296 17.31 -1.24 7.10
N VAL A 297 16.95 -1.91 6.02
CA VAL A 297 16.97 -3.37 5.89
C VAL A 297 17.47 -3.75 4.50
N ASN A 298 18.09 -4.93 4.39
CA ASN A 298 18.22 -5.60 3.12
C ASN A 298 17.02 -6.55 2.97
N PHE A 299 16.32 -6.45 1.87
CA PHE A 299 15.14 -7.24 1.53
C PHE A 299 15.48 -8.21 0.40
N GLU A 300 15.32 -9.51 0.65
CA GLU A 300 15.44 -10.55 -0.35
C GLU A 300 14.13 -11.32 -0.45
N TYR A 301 13.70 -11.57 -1.69
CA TYR A 301 12.49 -12.35 -1.99
C TYR A 301 12.87 -13.59 -2.82
N PHE A 302 12.46 -14.75 -2.35
CA PHE A 302 12.68 -16.04 -2.99
C PHE A 302 11.32 -16.65 -3.35
N GLU A 303 11.12 -16.90 -4.64
CA GLU A 303 9.91 -17.52 -5.14
C GLU A 303 9.92 -19.03 -4.88
N ASP A 304 11.05 -19.67 -5.21
CA ASP A 304 11.20 -21.11 -5.19
C ASP A 304 12.47 -21.55 -4.45
N ALA A 305 12.45 -22.81 -3.96
CA ALA A 305 13.65 -23.43 -3.43
C ALA A 305 14.68 -23.72 -4.51
N ASN A 306 15.96 -23.69 -4.10
CA ASN A 306 17.12 -23.94 -4.95
C ASN A 306 17.32 -22.96 -6.12
N GLN A 307 16.60 -21.85 -6.10
CA GLN A 307 16.76 -20.72 -7.02
C GLN A 307 17.33 -19.49 -6.30
N GLU A 308 17.87 -18.58 -7.10
CA GLU A 308 18.31 -17.26 -6.64
C GLU A 308 17.14 -16.41 -6.15
N SER A 309 17.46 -15.43 -5.31
CA SER A 309 16.48 -14.40 -4.96
C SER A 309 15.99 -13.66 -6.20
N LYS A 310 14.70 -13.53 -6.36
CA LYS A 310 14.08 -12.76 -7.45
C LYS A 310 14.22 -11.25 -7.23
N LEU A 311 14.36 -10.84 -5.99
CA LEU A 311 14.60 -9.46 -5.59
C LEU A 311 15.58 -9.45 -4.42
N ASN A 312 16.63 -8.62 -4.52
CA ASN A 312 17.59 -8.35 -3.46
C ASN A 312 17.98 -6.88 -3.51
N GLN A 313 17.51 -6.10 -2.54
CA GLN A 313 17.81 -4.67 -2.48
C GLN A 313 17.76 -4.10 -1.08
N LEU A 314 18.47 -2.99 -0.88
CA LEU A 314 18.35 -2.18 0.31
C LEU A 314 17.00 -1.43 0.31
N CYS A 315 16.31 -1.49 1.44
CA CYS A 315 15.00 -0.93 1.68
C CYS A 315 14.95 -0.29 3.05
N GLU A 316 13.80 0.25 3.39
CA GLU A 316 13.43 0.65 4.74
C GLU A 316 12.25 -0.17 5.23
N THR A 317 12.19 -0.36 6.53
CA THR A 317 11.02 -0.94 7.17
C THR A 317 10.54 -0.09 8.34
N ARG A 318 9.23 -0.11 8.58
CA ARG A 318 8.62 0.37 9.82
C ARG A 318 7.52 -0.57 10.29
N ILE A 319 7.14 -0.46 11.56
CA ILE A 319 5.98 -1.19 12.09
C ILE A 319 4.69 -0.56 11.57
N GLN A 320 3.70 -1.39 11.23
CA GLN A 320 2.37 -0.98 10.77
C GLN A 320 1.29 -1.56 11.68
N GLY A 321 0.15 -0.84 11.74
CA GLY A 321 -1.04 -1.23 12.48
C GLY A 321 -1.43 -0.20 13.55
N GLY A 322 -2.52 -0.44 14.23
CA GLY A 322 -2.96 0.23 15.45
C GLY A 322 -2.61 -0.67 16.65
N ALA A 323 -3.59 -1.30 17.28
CA ALA A 323 -3.41 -2.22 18.41
C ALA A 323 -2.49 -3.41 18.07
N SER A 324 -2.49 -3.90 16.83
CA SER A 324 -1.65 -5.01 16.36
C SER A 324 -0.14 -4.73 16.36
N ARG A 325 0.31 -3.48 16.56
CA ARG A 325 1.73 -3.14 16.75
C ARG A 325 2.33 -3.83 17.99
N GLY A 326 1.51 -4.17 18.98
CA GLY A 326 1.91 -4.90 20.18
C GLY A 326 2.09 -6.41 19.99
N ALA A 327 1.65 -7.01 18.87
CA ALA A 327 1.74 -8.44 18.62
C ALA A 327 3.18 -8.95 18.62
N MET A 328 3.36 -10.25 18.91
CA MET A 328 4.68 -10.90 18.93
C MET A 328 5.35 -10.83 17.56
N LEU A 329 4.62 -11.17 16.49
CA LEU A 329 5.05 -10.95 15.11
C LEU A 329 4.32 -9.70 14.58
N LYS A 330 5.08 -8.64 14.36
CA LYS A 330 4.54 -7.32 13.97
C LYS A 330 4.39 -7.22 12.46
N SER A 331 3.37 -6.50 12.02
CA SER A 331 3.28 -6.10 10.60
C SER A 331 4.39 -5.11 10.25
N LEU A 332 4.97 -5.30 9.07
CA LEU A 332 6.06 -4.48 8.55
C LEU A 332 5.65 -3.86 7.21
N ILE A 333 5.99 -2.61 6.99
CA ILE A 333 5.99 -2.06 5.63
C ILE A 333 7.42 -2.08 5.12
N ILE A 334 7.61 -2.55 3.91
CA ILE A 334 8.88 -2.49 3.17
C ILE A 334 8.78 -1.37 2.16
N TYR A 335 9.65 -0.39 2.24
CA TYR A 335 9.73 0.76 1.34
C TYR A 335 10.97 0.68 0.47
N ALA A 336 10.81 0.75 -0.83
CA ALA A 336 11.90 1.14 -1.70
C ALA A 336 12.15 2.65 -1.58
N ASN A 337 13.42 3.06 -1.46
CA ASN A 337 13.76 4.47 -1.33
C ASN A 337 15.01 4.79 -2.15
N LYS A 338 14.94 5.89 -2.93
CA LYS A 338 16.04 6.36 -3.79
C LYS A 338 17.37 6.56 -3.04
N ARG A 339 17.34 6.83 -1.74
CA ARG A 339 18.56 6.96 -0.91
C ARG A 339 19.35 5.66 -0.78
N PHE A 340 18.71 4.51 -1.03
CA PHE A 340 19.35 3.19 -1.10
C PHE A 340 19.57 2.69 -2.53
N GLY A 341 19.24 3.47 -3.55
CA GLY A 341 19.49 3.16 -4.96
C GLY A 341 18.23 3.14 -5.80
N THR A 342 17.26 2.30 -5.50
CA THR A 342 16.00 2.17 -6.24
C THR A 342 14.83 2.73 -5.44
N LYS A 343 13.86 3.34 -6.16
CA LYS A 343 12.63 3.84 -5.54
C LYS A 343 11.44 2.89 -5.72
N ARG A 344 11.66 1.72 -6.28
CA ARG A 344 10.63 0.72 -6.57
C ARG A 344 11.09 -0.69 -6.23
N LEU A 345 10.15 -1.52 -5.82
CA LEU A 345 10.24 -2.98 -5.76
C LEU A 345 9.70 -3.50 -7.07
N SER A 346 10.58 -3.94 -7.99
CA SER A 346 10.20 -4.35 -9.34
C SER A 346 10.03 -5.87 -9.40
N TYR A 347 8.85 -6.34 -9.00
CA TYR A 347 8.50 -7.77 -9.00
C TYR A 347 6.99 -7.98 -9.00
N GLU A 348 6.49 -8.98 -9.71
CA GLU A 348 5.08 -9.38 -9.76
C GLU A 348 4.72 -10.23 -8.53
N PHE A 349 4.42 -9.56 -7.40
CA PHE A 349 4.10 -10.27 -6.15
C PHE A 349 2.77 -11.04 -6.19
N PHE A 350 1.85 -10.66 -7.06
CA PHE A 350 0.46 -11.15 -7.08
C PHE A 350 0.02 -11.61 -8.49
N PRO A 351 0.72 -12.56 -9.13
CA PRO A 351 0.45 -12.91 -10.53
C PRO A 351 -0.99 -13.38 -10.80
N ASP A 352 -1.62 -14.06 -9.82
CA ASP A 352 -2.99 -14.57 -9.94
C ASP A 352 -4.08 -13.51 -9.68
N GLN A 353 -3.72 -12.36 -9.10
CA GLN A 353 -4.69 -11.34 -8.65
C GLN A 353 -4.46 -10.00 -9.33
N ARG A 354 -3.23 -9.69 -9.70
CA ARG A 354 -2.78 -8.45 -10.30
C ARG A 354 -1.76 -8.73 -11.42
N PRO A 355 -2.15 -9.48 -12.46
CA PRO A 355 -1.22 -9.85 -13.54
C PRO A 355 -0.65 -8.60 -14.21
N GLY A 356 0.67 -8.62 -14.43
CA GLY A 356 1.39 -7.52 -15.04
C GLY A 356 1.72 -6.34 -14.12
N ILE A 357 1.23 -6.30 -12.88
CA ILE A 357 1.61 -5.26 -11.91
C ILE A 357 2.93 -5.65 -11.24
N THR A 358 3.97 -4.94 -11.59
CA THR A 358 5.36 -5.23 -11.16
C THR A 358 6.05 -4.07 -10.45
N ASP A 359 5.40 -2.93 -10.28
CA ASP A 359 6.03 -1.70 -9.81
C ASP A 359 5.40 -1.18 -8.52
N PHE A 360 6.07 -1.42 -7.38
CA PHE A 360 5.58 -1.04 -6.06
C PHE A 360 6.57 -0.09 -5.37
N LYS A 361 6.12 1.02 -4.85
CA LYS A 361 6.91 1.88 -3.96
C LYS A 361 7.07 1.27 -2.57
N SER A 362 6.06 0.54 -2.14
CA SER A 362 6.06 -0.20 -0.87
C SER A 362 5.09 -1.37 -0.89
N ILE A 363 5.37 -2.38 -0.08
CA ILE A 363 4.47 -3.50 0.22
C ILE A 363 4.25 -3.61 1.73
N LEU A 364 3.11 -4.15 2.11
CA LEU A 364 2.79 -4.45 3.50
C LEU A 364 2.97 -5.96 3.76
N LEU A 365 3.74 -6.32 4.77
CA LEU A 365 3.82 -7.65 5.35
C LEU A 365 2.92 -7.67 6.59
N ARG A 366 1.68 -8.14 6.43
CA ARG A 366 0.63 -8.03 7.46
C ARG A 366 0.56 -9.28 8.33
N ASN A 367 0.47 -9.08 9.62
CA ASN A 367 0.30 -10.14 10.62
C ASN A 367 -1.16 -10.57 10.87
N ALA A 368 -2.08 -10.27 9.92
CA ALA A 368 -3.51 -10.53 10.00
C ALA A 368 -4.31 -9.65 11.00
N GLY A 369 -3.71 -8.70 11.69
CA GLY A 369 -4.43 -7.74 12.54
C GLY A 369 -5.20 -8.39 13.69
N ASN A 370 -6.50 -8.13 13.81
CA ASN A 370 -7.37 -8.73 14.83
C ASN A 370 -7.54 -10.26 14.66
N ASP A 371 -7.32 -10.77 13.46
CA ASP A 371 -7.40 -12.20 13.12
C ASP A 371 -6.10 -12.98 13.42
N PHE A 372 -5.09 -12.32 14.02
CA PHE A 372 -3.75 -12.90 14.28
C PHE A 372 -3.79 -14.25 15.00
N ASP A 373 -4.64 -14.39 16.01
CA ASP A 373 -4.76 -15.58 16.83
C ASP A 373 -5.80 -16.60 16.32
N TYR A 374 -6.54 -16.27 15.25
CA TYR A 374 -7.70 -17.01 14.77
C TYR A 374 -7.47 -17.68 13.42
N LEU A 375 -8.14 -17.22 12.34
CA LEU A 375 -8.03 -17.80 10.99
C LEU A 375 -6.81 -17.33 10.22
N TYR A 376 -6.29 -16.15 10.52
CA TYR A 376 -5.14 -15.54 9.87
C TYR A 376 -5.39 -15.01 8.44
N GLN A 377 -6.60 -15.23 7.90
CA GLN A 377 -6.95 -14.93 6.50
C GLN A 377 -8.27 -14.15 6.32
N ARG A 378 -9.00 -13.80 7.40
CA ARG A 378 -10.33 -13.17 7.30
C ARG A 378 -10.36 -11.95 6.38
N ASP A 379 -9.46 -11.02 6.59
CA ASP A 379 -9.36 -9.81 5.76
C ASP A 379 -9.17 -10.13 4.28
N ALA A 380 -8.29 -11.05 3.95
CA ALA A 380 -8.04 -11.47 2.58
C ALA A 380 -9.22 -12.23 1.95
N ILE A 381 -9.90 -13.11 2.73
CA ILE A 381 -11.09 -13.83 2.26
C ILE A 381 -12.19 -12.83 1.91
N ILE A 382 -12.49 -11.88 2.80
CA ILE A 382 -13.55 -10.88 2.62
C ILE A 382 -13.25 -10.02 1.40
N GLN A 383 -12.05 -9.48 1.31
CA GLN A 383 -11.67 -8.64 0.18
C GLN A 383 -11.69 -9.40 -1.15
N ARG A 384 -11.09 -10.59 -1.22
CA ARG A 384 -11.05 -11.37 -2.45
C ARG A 384 -12.43 -11.82 -2.93
N THR A 385 -13.31 -12.21 -2.04
CA THR A 385 -14.65 -12.64 -2.44
C THR A 385 -15.52 -11.49 -2.90
N MET A 386 -15.42 -10.32 -2.29
CA MET A 386 -16.25 -9.17 -2.64
C MET A 386 -15.61 -8.29 -3.71
N ALA A 387 -14.42 -7.80 -3.48
CA ALA A 387 -13.81 -6.79 -4.35
C ALA A 387 -13.36 -7.38 -5.70
N GLN A 388 -13.02 -8.67 -5.76
CA GLN A 388 -12.71 -9.39 -7.00
C GLN A 388 -13.91 -9.50 -7.95
N ASN A 389 -15.14 -9.40 -7.43
CA ASN A 389 -16.39 -9.47 -8.20
C ASN A 389 -17.12 -8.12 -8.25
N SER A 390 -16.48 -7.02 -7.90
CA SER A 390 -17.03 -5.67 -7.92
C SER A 390 -15.98 -4.64 -8.38
N ASP A 391 -16.40 -3.40 -8.60
CA ASP A 391 -15.52 -2.31 -9.02
C ASP A 391 -14.79 -1.64 -7.83
N LEU A 392 -14.86 -2.21 -6.64
CA LEU A 392 -14.25 -1.68 -5.43
C LEU A 392 -12.74 -1.88 -5.45
N ASP A 393 -11.96 -0.85 -5.14
CA ASP A 393 -10.51 -0.99 -4.93
C ASP A 393 -10.24 -1.88 -3.72
N TRP A 394 -9.23 -2.76 -3.82
CA TRP A 394 -8.92 -3.74 -2.79
C TRP A 394 -7.43 -4.10 -2.77
N GLN A 395 -7.00 -4.78 -1.73
CA GLN A 395 -5.61 -5.17 -1.53
C GLN A 395 -5.39 -6.63 -1.92
N ALA A 396 -4.53 -6.90 -2.90
CA ALA A 396 -4.10 -8.25 -3.22
C ALA A 396 -3.40 -8.91 -2.02
N TRP A 397 -3.36 -10.24 -2.00
CA TRP A 397 -2.88 -11.06 -0.89
C TRP A 397 -2.04 -12.23 -1.35
N ARG A 398 -0.91 -12.43 -0.67
CA ARG A 398 -0.07 -13.63 -0.81
C ARG A 398 0.65 -13.91 0.50
N PRO A 399 0.57 -15.13 1.10
CA PRO A 399 1.32 -15.46 2.29
C PRO A 399 2.80 -15.71 1.94
N ALA A 400 3.71 -15.38 2.88
CA ALA A 400 5.14 -15.66 2.74
C ALA A 400 5.75 -16.06 4.09
N ILE A 401 6.73 -16.95 4.05
CA ILE A 401 7.57 -17.30 5.19
C ILE A 401 8.58 -16.18 5.40
N ILE A 402 8.74 -15.76 6.65
CA ILE A 402 9.60 -14.64 7.02
C ILE A 402 10.82 -15.13 7.80
N TYR A 403 11.98 -14.71 7.36
CA TYR A 403 13.21 -14.77 8.11
C TYR A 403 13.70 -13.36 8.45
N ILE A 404 14.11 -13.16 9.69
CA ILE A 404 14.76 -11.92 10.13
C ILE A 404 16.15 -12.31 10.66
N ASN A 405 17.18 -11.74 10.06
CA ASN A 405 18.59 -12.08 10.36
C ASN A 405 18.84 -13.60 10.38
N GLY A 406 18.30 -14.32 9.39
CA GLY A 406 18.45 -15.76 9.24
C GLY A 406 17.62 -16.61 10.20
N VAL A 407 16.82 -15.99 11.06
CA VAL A 407 15.95 -16.69 12.03
C VAL A 407 14.53 -16.72 11.48
N TYR A 408 13.96 -17.92 11.40
CA TYR A 408 12.56 -18.13 11.05
C TYR A 408 11.62 -17.38 12.01
N LYS A 409 10.65 -16.64 11.47
CA LYS A 409 9.68 -15.81 12.22
C LYS A 409 8.21 -16.21 11.98
N GLY A 410 7.95 -17.20 11.13
CA GLY A 410 6.60 -17.61 10.77
C GLY A 410 6.12 -16.97 9.47
N ILE A 411 4.80 -16.77 9.34
CA ILE A 411 4.15 -16.26 8.14
C ILE A 411 3.76 -14.80 8.34
N LEU A 412 4.00 -13.97 7.33
CA LEU A 412 3.28 -12.70 7.13
C LEU A 412 2.60 -12.70 5.78
N ASN A 413 1.51 -11.95 5.67
CA ASN A 413 0.75 -11.80 4.44
C ASN A 413 1.30 -10.61 3.65
N ILE A 414 1.86 -10.85 2.47
CA ILE A 414 2.20 -9.78 1.52
C ILE A 414 0.88 -9.15 1.07
N ARG A 415 0.75 -7.85 1.20
CA ARG A 415 -0.43 -7.07 0.80
C ARG A 415 0.00 -5.83 0.03
N GLU A 416 -0.84 -5.39 -0.88
CA GLU A 416 -0.80 -4.01 -1.34
C GLU A 416 -1.12 -3.07 -0.19
N ARG A 417 -0.67 -1.83 -0.29
CA ARG A 417 -1.04 -0.80 0.69
C ARG A 417 -2.26 -0.03 0.20
N SER A 418 -3.17 0.31 1.11
CA SER A 418 -4.23 1.29 0.81
C SER A 418 -3.67 2.68 1.06
N ASN A 419 -3.06 3.29 0.04
CA ASN A 419 -2.47 4.61 0.09
C ASN A 419 -2.30 5.20 -1.33
N GLU A 420 -1.79 6.42 -1.42
CA GLU A 420 -1.55 7.15 -2.67
C GLU A 420 -0.67 6.37 -3.66
N ASP A 421 0.31 5.63 -3.17
CA ASP A 421 1.19 4.81 -4.03
C ASP A 421 0.45 3.65 -4.71
N ASN A 422 -0.59 3.11 -4.08
CA ASN A 422 -1.44 2.08 -4.68
C ASN A 422 -2.29 2.69 -5.80
N ILE A 423 -2.82 3.88 -5.59
CA ILE A 423 -3.55 4.60 -6.64
C ILE A 423 -2.62 4.89 -7.81
N TYR A 424 -1.42 5.42 -7.55
CA TYR A 424 -0.40 5.60 -8.58
C TYR A 424 -0.14 4.32 -9.39
N THR A 425 -0.01 3.18 -8.72
CA THR A 425 0.30 1.89 -9.36
C THR A 425 -0.85 1.38 -10.23
N HIS A 426 -2.10 1.55 -9.81
CA HIS A 426 -3.28 1.00 -10.48
C HIS A 426 -3.94 1.97 -11.47
N TYR A 427 -3.63 3.27 -11.41
CA TYR A 427 -4.26 4.33 -12.21
C TYR A 427 -3.23 5.09 -13.05
N ASP A 428 -2.30 4.36 -13.66
CA ASP A 428 -1.32 4.84 -14.64
C ASP A 428 -0.50 6.07 -14.21
N GLY A 429 -0.10 6.07 -12.94
CA GLY A 429 0.75 7.13 -12.41
C GLY A 429 0.00 8.36 -11.90
N LEU A 430 -1.31 8.22 -11.61
CA LEU A 430 -2.10 9.30 -11.03
C LEU A 430 -1.54 9.71 -9.65
N GLU A 431 -1.08 10.95 -9.52
CA GLU A 431 -0.51 11.53 -8.29
C GLU A 431 -1.39 12.63 -7.69
N ASP A 432 -2.12 13.39 -8.49
CA ASP A 432 -2.93 14.53 -8.03
C ASP A 432 -4.31 14.06 -7.54
N ILE A 433 -4.37 13.67 -6.27
CA ILE A 433 -5.57 13.11 -5.63
C ILE A 433 -5.81 13.76 -4.26
N ASP A 434 -7.06 13.73 -3.82
CA ASP A 434 -7.41 13.84 -2.40
C ASP A 434 -7.63 12.42 -1.86
N MET A 435 -7.08 12.11 -0.68
CA MET A 435 -7.27 10.83 0.00
C MET A 435 -7.51 11.04 1.49
N ILE A 436 -8.57 10.41 2.01
CA ILE A 436 -9.03 10.57 3.39
C ILE A 436 -9.27 9.20 4.02
N GLU A 437 -8.88 9.06 5.26
CA GLU A 437 -9.15 7.89 6.09
C GLU A 437 -10.01 8.29 7.30
N ASN A 438 -10.91 7.39 7.72
CA ASN A 438 -11.74 7.54 8.93
C ASN A 438 -12.54 8.85 9.00
N TRP A 439 -12.95 9.42 7.86
CA TRP A 439 -13.77 10.65 7.73
C TRP A 439 -13.06 11.98 8.03
N TRP A 440 -11.87 11.98 8.62
CA TRP A 440 -11.19 13.21 9.09
C TRP A 440 -9.67 13.20 8.90
N GLU A 441 -9.09 12.07 8.62
CA GLU A 441 -7.64 11.94 8.54
C GLU A 441 -7.16 12.13 7.10
N LEU A 442 -6.64 13.31 6.80
CA LEU A 442 -6.05 13.61 5.50
C LEU A 442 -4.79 12.75 5.29
N LYS A 443 -4.73 12.05 4.17
CA LYS A 443 -3.58 11.24 3.75
C LYS A 443 -2.83 11.87 2.58
N GLU A 444 -3.55 12.48 1.63
CA GLU A 444 -3.00 13.18 0.47
C GLU A 444 -3.95 14.28 0.03
N GLY A 445 -3.44 15.36 -0.60
CA GLY A 445 -4.23 16.46 -1.10
C GLY A 445 -4.72 17.41 -0.01
N ASP A 446 -6.02 17.74 -0.02
CA ASP A 446 -6.67 18.60 0.99
C ASP A 446 -8.10 18.13 1.34
N MET A 447 -8.75 18.82 2.27
CA MET A 447 -10.08 18.49 2.77
C MET A 447 -11.20 19.32 2.12
N GLU A 448 -10.90 20.32 1.30
CA GLU A 448 -11.89 21.31 0.85
C GLU A 448 -13.10 20.67 0.18
N ASN A 449 -12.87 19.84 -0.83
CA ASN A 449 -13.96 19.16 -1.55
C ASN A 449 -14.72 18.18 -0.65
N PHE A 450 -14.05 17.55 0.31
CA PHE A 450 -14.71 16.63 1.24
C PHE A 450 -15.60 17.37 2.24
N GLU A 451 -15.20 18.52 2.73
CA GLU A 451 -15.99 19.36 3.63
C GLU A 451 -17.24 19.92 2.92
N GLU A 452 -17.12 20.28 1.65
CA GLU A 452 -18.27 20.62 0.80
C GLU A 452 -19.23 19.44 0.63
N PHE A 453 -18.69 18.25 0.36
CA PHE A 453 -19.49 17.03 0.26
C PHE A 453 -20.15 16.67 1.60
N GLN A 454 -19.43 16.81 2.73
CA GLN A 454 -20.03 16.62 4.05
C GLN A 454 -21.19 17.58 4.32
N THR A 455 -21.08 18.83 3.90
CA THR A 455 -22.14 19.84 4.01
C THR A 455 -23.34 19.45 3.16
N PHE A 456 -23.11 18.99 1.91
CA PHE A 456 -24.15 18.51 1.01
C PHE A 456 -24.95 17.35 1.64
N TYR A 457 -24.29 16.27 2.05
CA TYR A 457 -25.02 15.11 2.58
C TYR A 457 -25.49 15.27 4.05
N ALA A 458 -25.16 16.36 4.73
CA ALA A 458 -25.79 16.69 6.01
C ALA A 458 -27.28 17.02 5.86
N GLU A 459 -27.67 17.56 4.69
CA GLU A 459 -29.05 17.88 4.36
C GLU A 459 -29.86 16.62 3.99
N HIS A 460 -31.19 16.73 3.98
CA HIS A 460 -32.12 15.66 3.62
C HIS A 460 -32.64 15.81 2.20
N GLY A 461 -33.09 14.70 1.61
CA GLY A 461 -33.93 14.71 0.41
C GLY A 461 -33.16 14.84 -0.90
N HIS A 462 -31.86 14.65 -0.91
CA HIS A 462 -31.08 14.58 -2.14
C HIS A 462 -31.37 13.30 -2.91
N THR A 463 -31.42 13.45 -4.24
CA THR A 463 -31.62 12.34 -5.18
C THR A 463 -30.31 11.62 -5.47
N LEU A 464 -30.41 10.37 -5.96
CA LEU A 464 -29.24 9.59 -6.39
C LEU A 464 -28.43 10.33 -7.47
N GLN A 465 -29.10 11.04 -8.39
CA GLN A 465 -28.43 11.82 -9.45
C GLN A 465 -27.60 12.99 -8.88
N GLU A 466 -28.03 13.60 -7.77
CA GLU A 466 -27.24 14.64 -7.09
C GLU A 466 -26.04 14.05 -6.38
N TYR A 467 -26.17 12.90 -5.71
CA TYR A 467 -25.06 12.17 -5.13
C TYR A 467 -24.02 11.73 -6.17
N GLU A 468 -24.45 11.37 -7.38
CA GLU A 468 -23.55 10.91 -8.45
C GLU A 468 -22.52 11.97 -8.87
N LYS A 469 -22.77 13.24 -8.57
CA LYS A 469 -21.80 14.32 -8.79
C LYS A 469 -20.62 14.27 -7.79
N TRP A 470 -20.83 13.70 -6.65
CA TRP A 470 -19.85 13.67 -5.55
C TRP A 470 -19.13 12.35 -5.41
N ILE A 471 -19.84 11.23 -5.54
CA ILE A 471 -19.31 9.91 -5.26
C ILE A 471 -19.60 8.91 -6.37
N ASP A 472 -18.76 7.89 -6.47
CA ASP A 472 -19.15 6.64 -7.14
C ASP A 472 -20.06 5.85 -6.18
N TRP A 473 -21.37 6.07 -6.34
CA TRP A 473 -22.36 5.47 -5.45
C TRP A 473 -22.44 3.94 -5.57
N LYS A 474 -21.99 3.37 -6.72
CA LYS A 474 -21.96 1.91 -6.90
C LYS A 474 -20.85 1.29 -6.10
N GLU A 475 -19.67 1.91 -6.09
CA GLU A 475 -18.58 1.49 -5.21
C GLU A 475 -18.96 1.64 -3.74
N PHE A 476 -19.66 2.72 -3.38
CA PHE A 476 -20.15 2.90 -2.01
C PHE A 476 -21.13 1.80 -1.61
N ILE A 477 -22.10 1.44 -2.46
CA ILE A 477 -22.98 0.29 -2.24
C ILE A 477 -22.16 -0.99 -2.05
N ASN A 478 -21.17 -1.26 -2.90
CA ASN A 478 -20.33 -2.45 -2.82
C ASN A 478 -19.57 -2.51 -1.50
N LEU A 479 -19.01 -1.38 -1.05
CA LEU A 479 -18.34 -1.26 0.25
C LEU A 479 -19.30 -1.56 1.41
N MET A 480 -20.51 -1.00 1.36
CA MET A 480 -21.55 -1.23 2.38
C MET A 480 -21.98 -2.70 2.39
N ILE A 481 -22.28 -3.30 1.23
CA ILE A 481 -22.66 -4.73 1.13
C ILE A 481 -21.58 -5.60 1.74
N MET A 482 -20.31 -5.39 1.38
CA MET A 482 -19.18 -6.16 1.90
C MET A 482 -19.17 -6.14 3.43
N ASN A 483 -19.14 -4.96 4.02
CA ASN A 483 -19.01 -4.81 5.47
C ASN A 483 -20.25 -5.31 6.22
N LEU A 484 -21.45 -5.05 5.71
CA LEU A 484 -22.70 -5.47 6.33
C LEU A 484 -22.94 -6.98 6.19
N TYR A 485 -22.67 -7.56 5.03
CA TYR A 485 -22.81 -9.01 4.84
C TYR A 485 -21.87 -9.80 5.75
N TYR A 486 -20.59 -9.41 5.81
CA TYR A 486 -19.62 -10.06 6.70
C TYR A 486 -19.71 -9.62 8.15
N ASN A 487 -20.64 -8.71 8.48
CA ASN A 487 -20.83 -8.15 9.81
C ASN A 487 -19.55 -7.58 10.41
N ASN A 488 -18.84 -6.75 9.63
CA ASN A 488 -17.66 -6.03 10.09
C ASN A 488 -18.08 -4.87 11.02
N GLN A 489 -17.96 -5.08 12.33
CA GLN A 489 -18.36 -4.12 13.35
C GLN A 489 -17.27 -3.09 13.70
N ASP A 490 -16.19 -3.01 12.93
CA ASP A 490 -15.18 -1.94 13.00
C ASP A 490 -15.30 -0.95 11.81
N PHE A 491 -16.48 -0.95 11.17
CA PHE A 491 -16.85 -0.11 10.02
C PHE A 491 -18.28 0.41 10.22
N PRO A 492 -18.66 1.66 9.79
CA PRO A 492 -17.89 2.62 9.01
C PRO A 492 -17.16 3.72 9.81
N GLY A 493 -17.25 3.76 11.12
CA GLY A 493 -16.57 4.79 11.92
C GLY A 493 -15.06 4.63 11.95
N ASN A 494 -14.56 3.43 11.64
CA ASN A 494 -13.18 3.11 11.47
C ASN A 494 -12.99 2.37 10.12
N ASN A 495 -11.76 2.28 9.64
CA ASN A 495 -11.41 1.48 8.46
C ASN A 495 -12.12 1.89 7.14
N ILE A 496 -12.67 3.10 7.06
CA ILE A 496 -13.13 3.66 5.80
C ILE A 496 -12.01 4.48 5.15
N MET A 497 -11.76 4.22 3.88
CA MET A 497 -10.82 4.97 3.08
C MET A 497 -11.45 5.36 1.77
N MET A 498 -11.29 6.61 1.40
CA MET A 498 -11.82 7.18 0.16
C MET A 498 -10.80 8.08 -0.50
N TRP A 499 -10.89 8.18 -1.81
CA TRP A 499 -10.03 9.02 -2.61
C TRP A 499 -10.76 9.57 -3.83
N ARG A 500 -10.24 10.66 -4.40
CA ARG A 500 -10.73 11.21 -5.66
C ARG A 500 -9.58 11.83 -6.48
N PRO A 501 -9.68 11.84 -7.82
CA PRO A 501 -8.82 12.72 -8.64
C PRO A 501 -9.13 14.19 -8.34
N ARG A 502 -8.13 15.04 -8.30
CA ARG A 502 -8.30 16.50 -8.12
C ARG A 502 -8.65 17.19 -9.43
N THR A 503 -9.74 16.73 -10.04
CA THR A 503 -10.33 17.33 -11.22
C THR A 503 -11.75 17.81 -10.91
N PRO A 504 -12.34 18.73 -11.70
CA PRO A 504 -13.69 19.20 -11.50
C PRO A 504 -14.75 18.08 -11.49
N GLU A 505 -14.52 17.02 -12.25
CA GLU A 505 -15.41 15.85 -12.39
C GLU A 505 -15.01 14.70 -11.45
N GLY A 506 -13.93 14.87 -10.68
CA GLY A 506 -13.41 13.85 -9.77
C GLY A 506 -14.42 13.51 -8.68
N ARG A 507 -14.76 12.22 -8.55
CA ARG A 507 -15.72 11.69 -7.58
C ARG A 507 -15.02 10.91 -6.51
N TRP A 508 -15.56 10.94 -5.30
CA TRP A 508 -15.06 10.10 -4.19
C TRP A 508 -15.31 8.63 -4.47
N ARG A 509 -14.26 7.86 -4.39
CA ARG A 509 -14.17 6.41 -4.59
C ARG A 509 -13.72 5.75 -3.31
N PHE A 510 -13.87 4.43 -3.21
CA PHE A 510 -13.68 3.72 -1.95
C PHE A 510 -12.70 2.56 -2.10
N VAL A 511 -11.93 2.32 -1.03
CA VAL A 511 -10.97 1.23 -0.95
C VAL A 511 -11.39 0.24 0.14
N ALA A 512 -11.49 -1.05 -0.21
CA ALA A 512 -11.65 -2.11 0.77
C ALA A 512 -10.37 -2.21 1.62
N LYS A 513 -10.52 -2.04 2.93
CA LYS A 513 -9.40 -2.00 3.86
C LYS A 513 -9.80 -2.60 5.20
N ASP A 514 -8.88 -3.35 5.81
CA ASP A 514 -8.94 -3.82 7.20
C ASP A 514 -10.30 -4.43 7.59
N THR A 515 -10.69 -5.48 6.88
CA THR A 515 -12.00 -6.14 7.04
C THR A 515 -11.97 -7.32 8.01
N ASP A 516 -10.87 -7.52 8.72
CA ASP A 516 -10.64 -8.69 9.59
C ASP A 516 -11.62 -8.82 10.77
N PHE A 517 -12.33 -7.73 11.13
CA PHE A 517 -13.36 -7.73 12.17
C PHE A 517 -14.69 -8.39 11.74
N GLY A 518 -14.77 -8.90 10.52
CA GLY A 518 -15.92 -9.61 9.95
C GLY A 518 -15.86 -11.12 10.14
N LEU A 519 -16.77 -11.85 9.45
CA LEU A 519 -16.80 -13.32 9.34
C LEU A 519 -16.77 -14.02 10.71
N GLY A 520 -17.57 -13.52 11.66
CA GLY A 520 -17.75 -14.13 12.97
C GLY A 520 -16.60 -13.97 13.96
N LEU A 521 -15.65 -13.06 13.71
CA LEU A 521 -14.56 -12.77 14.66
C LEU A 521 -15.14 -12.43 16.05
N TYR A 522 -14.44 -12.83 17.11
CA TYR A 522 -14.85 -12.64 18.52
C TYR A 522 -16.24 -13.18 18.88
N GLY A 523 -16.67 -14.25 18.16
CA GLY A 523 -17.94 -14.93 18.43
C GLY A 523 -19.19 -14.19 17.94
N SER A 524 -19.05 -13.19 17.05
CA SER A 524 -20.17 -12.56 16.39
C SER A 524 -21.05 -13.58 15.69
N GLN A 525 -22.35 -13.57 15.94
CA GLN A 525 -23.28 -14.58 15.43
C GLN A 525 -23.71 -14.28 14.00
N ALA A 526 -23.98 -15.32 13.20
CA ALA A 526 -24.42 -15.18 11.80
C ALA A 526 -25.79 -14.48 11.67
N ASN A 527 -26.63 -14.55 12.71
CA ASN A 527 -27.93 -13.89 12.76
C ASN A 527 -27.91 -12.52 13.49
N TYR A 528 -26.71 -12.00 13.81
CA TYR A 528 -26.59 -10.68 14.42
C TYR A 528 -27.32 -9.63 13.59
N LYS A 529 -28.14 -8.80 14.24
CA LYS A 529 -28.99 -7.79 13.58
C LYS A 529 -28.19 -6.57 13.13
N THR A 530 -27.53 -6.72 12.00
CA THR A 530 -26.56 -5.76 11.48
C THR A 530 -27.18 -4.40 11.14
N PHE A 531 -28.42 -4.37 10.64
CA PHE A 531 -29.08 -3.08 10.32
C PHE A 531 -29.52 -2.34 11.56
N GLU A 532 -30.07 -3.03 12.56
CA GLU A 532 -30.43 -2.42 13.84
C GLU A 532 -29.21 -1.80 14.52
N TRP A 533 -28.06 -2.51 14.50
CA TRP A 533 -26.81 -1.98 15.01
C TRP A 533 -26.32 -0.77 14.18
N LEU A 534 -26.35 -0.84 12.85
CA LEU A 534 -25.85 0.22 11.97
C LEU A 534 -26.60 1.54 12.18
N TYR A 535 -27.94 1.45 12.40
CA TYR A 535 -28.79 2.63 12.54
C TYR A 535 -28.95 3.13 13.96
N ASN A 536 -28.52 2.36 14.97
CA ASN A 536 -28.66 2.71 16.38
C ASN A 536 -27.35 2.48 17.15
N PRO A 537 -26.58 3.55 17.46
CA PRO A 537 -25.36 3.44 18.27
C PRO A 537 -25.54 2.80 19.64
N ASN A 538 -26.77 2.79 20.18
CA ASN A 538 -27.10 2.24 21.48
C ASN A 538 -27.73 0.84 21.41
N TYR A 539 -27.69 0.17 20.25
CA TYR A 539 -28.38 -1.09 20.02
C TYR A 539 -28.04 -2.19 21.06
N ASP A 540 -26.75 -2.43 21.28
CA ASP A 540 -26.28 -3.41 22.26
C ASP A 540 -25.20 -2.87 23.22
N GLY A 541 -24.87 -1.59 23.10
CA GLY A 541 -23.86 -0.92 23.93
C GLY A 541 -22.42 -1.34 23.63
N ASN A 542 -22.21 -2.28 22.67
CA ASN A 542 -20.90 -2.76 22.27
C ASN A 542 -20.48 -2.17 20.92
N ARG A 543 -19.17 -1.91 20.77
CA ARG A 543 -18.56 -1.51 19.49
C ARG A 543 -19.23 -0.29 18.85
N ASN A 544 -19.72 0.61 19.68
CA ASN A 544 -20.41 1.84 19.23
C ASN A 544 -19.47 2.92 18.68
N TRP A 545 -18.14 2.70 18.73
CA TRP A 545 -17.20 3.62 18.08
C TRP A 545 -17.34 3.63 16.55
N ALA A 546 -17.84 2.53 15.97
CA ALA A 546 -17.92 2.37 14.53
C ALA A 546 -19.24 2.85 13.92
N ASN A 547 -20.35 2.84 14.67
CA ASN A 547 -21.69 3.11 14.16
C ASN A 547 -22.32 4.43 14.66
N GLN A 548 -21.50 5.39 15.12
CA GLN A 548 -22.01 6.70 15.53
C GLN A 548 -22.78 7.39 14.40
N TYR A 549 -23.70 8.27 14.74
CA TYR A 549 -24.60 8.90 13.77
C TYR A 549 -23.87 9.68 12.67
N GLU A 550 -22.76 10.30 12.97
CA GLU A 550 -21.89 10.98 12.02
C GLU A 550 -21.26 10.02 11.01
N HIS A 551 -20.82 8.84 11.45
CA HIS A 551 -20.17 7.85 10.60
C HIS A 551 -21.14 7.14 9.66
N THR A 552 -22.38 6.94 10.09
CA THR A 552 -23.43 6.30 9.29
C THR A 552 -24.27 7.29 8.48
N ARG A 553 -24.02 8.61 8.63
CA ARG A 553 -24.86 9.68 8.06
C ARG A 553 -24.97 9.56 6.54
N LEU A 554 -23.88 9.43 5.83
CA LEU A 554 -23.88 9.32 4.38
C LEU A 554 -24.80 8.18 3.91
N PHE A 555 -24.61 6.97 4.42
CA PHE A 555 -25.46 5.84 4.06
C PHE A 555 -26.95 6.07 4.40
N ARG A 556 -27.24 6.58 5.59
CA ARG A 556 -28.62 6.86 6.00
C ARG A 556 -29.30 7.90 5.12
N ARG A 557 -28.56 8.96 4.70
CA ARG A 557 -29.08 9.98 3.80
C ARG A 557 -29.35 9.44 2.40
N MET A 558 -28.42 8.66 1.85
CA MET A 558 -28.61 8.05 0.55
C MET A 558 -29.77 7.04 0.54
N MET A 559 -30.01 6.33 1.63
CA MET A 559 -31.15 5.41 1.79
C MET A 559 -32.52 6.12 1.89
N GLU A 560 -32.57 7.45 2.00
CA GLU A 560 -33.80 8.23 1.86
C GLU A 560 -34.27 8.29 0.40
N ASP A 561 -33.34 8.21 -0.57
CA ASP A 561 -33.66 8.14 -1.99
C ASP A 561 -34.14 6.73 -2.38
N ALA A 562 -35.28 6.69 -3.10
CA ALA A 562 -35.93 5.43 -3.46
C ALA A 562 -35.10 4.60 -4.46
N ASP A 563 -34.39 5.25 -5.37
CA ASP A 563 -33.56 4.57 -6.38
C ASP A 563 -32.31 4.00 -5.75
N PHE A 564 -31.62 4.76 -4.88
CA PHE A 564 -30.47 4.22 -4.14
C PHE A 564 -30.87 3.04 -3.26
N LYS A 565 -31.98 3.17 -2.54
CA LYS A 565 -32.50 2.10 -1.67
C LYS A 565 -32.84 0.85 -2.48
N ARG A 566 -33.45 1.02 -3.65
CA ARG A 566 -33.74 -0.08 -4.58
C ARG A 566 -32.44 -0.75 -5.03
N GLU A 567 -31.47 0.01 -5.50
CA GLU A 567 -30.18 -0.49 -5.95
C GLU A 567 -29.43 -1.26 -4.87
N PHE A 568 -29.38 -0.73 -3.64
CA PHE A 568 -28.75 -1.40 -2.52
C PHE A 568 -29.39 -2.78 -2.24
N ILE A 569 -30.73 -2.82 -2.17
CA ILE A 569 -31.46 -4.07 -1.86
C ILE A 569 -31.29 -5.09 -2.97
N ASP A 570 -31.51 -4.69 -4.22
CA ASP A 570 -31.48 -5.59 -5.39
C ASP A 570 -30.05 -6.10 -5.63
N ARG A 571 -29.05 -5.24 -5.60
CA ARG A 571 -27.65 -5.61 -5.76
C ARG A 571 -27.20 -6.57 -4.65
N THR A 572 -27.61 -6.33 -3.42
CA THR A 572 -27.31 -7.25 -2.31
C THR A 572 -27.90 -8.64 -2.56
N ALA A 573 -29.16 -8.71 -3.00
CA ALA A 573 -29.82 -9.97 -3.30
C ALA A 573 -29.13 -10.70 -4.48
N ILE A 574 -28.76 -9.96 -5.53
CA ILE A 574 -28.03 -10.50 -6.68
C ILE A 574 -26.69 -11.07 -6.27
N TYR A 575 -25.90 -10.33 -5.50
CA TYR A 575 -24.58 -10.79 -5.02
C TYR A 575 -24.68 -12.04 -4.16
N MET A 576 -25.69 -12.14 -3.28
CA MET A 576 -25.91 -13.32 -2.46
C MET A 576 -26.28 -14.56 -3.29
N GLY A 577 -27.00 -14.39 -4.40
CA GLY A 577 -27.32 -15.50 -5.31
C GLY A 577 -26.20 -15.82 -6.31
N ASP A 578 -25.28 -14.90 -6.54
CA ASP A 578 -24.16 -15.08 -7.46
C ASP A 578 -22.90 -15.56 -6.72
N PHE A 579 -22.23 -14.67 -5.96
CA PHE A 579 -20.91 -14.95 -5.39
C PHE A 579 -20.79 -14.78 -3.86
N LEU A 580 -21.73 -14.10 -3.19
CA LEU A 580 -21.77 -13.96 -1.73
C LEU A 580 -22.60 -15.05 -1.05
N ASN A 581 -22.25 -16.30 -1.27
CA ASN A 581 -22.86 -17.45 -0.61
C ASN A 581 -21.79 -18.49 -0.23
N TYR A 582 -22.16 -19.41 0.65
CA TYR A 582 -21.24 -20.39 1.21
C TYR A 582 -20.42 -21.12 0.13
N LYS A 583 -21.08 -21.64 -0.90
CA LYS A 583 -20.44 -22.42 -1.97
C LYS A 583 -19.39 -21.58 -2.70
N ARG A 584 -19.77 -20.40 -3.15
CA ARG A 584 -18.93 -19.53 -3.97
C ARG A 584 -17.76 -18.92 -3.16
N ILE A 585 -18.01 -18.54 -1.91
CA ILE A 585 -16.96 -18.05 -1.03
C ILE A 585 -15.96 -19.16 -0.72
N CYS A 586 -16.41 -20.42 -0.53
CA CYS A 586 -15.52 -21.55 -0.34
C CYS A 586 -14.67 -21.88 -1.57
N GLU A 587 -15.12 -21.58 -2.80
CA GLU A 587 -14.29 -21.69 -4.01
C GLU A 587 -13.07 -20.76 -3.96
N VAL A 588 -13.18 -19.60 -3.34
CA VAL A 588 -12.07 -18.68 -3.11
C VAL A 588 -11.27 -19.07 -1.86
N TRP A 589 -11.95 -19.41 -0.77
CA TRP A 589 -11.30 -19.66 0.52
C TRP A 589 -10.50 -20.97 0.54
N ASN A 590 -11.03 -22.07 -0.05
CA ASN A 590 -10.34 -23.36 0.01
C ASN A 590 -8.91 -23.32 -0.59
N PRO A 591 -8.65 -22.74 -1.77
CA PRO A 591 -7.29 -22.58 -2.25
C PRO A 591 -6.41 -21.75 -1.31
N MET A 592 -6.94 -20.69 -0.72
CA MET A 592 -6.19 -19.87 0.25
C MET A 592 -5.82 -20.66 1.51
N TYR A 593 -6.75 -21.48 2.02
CA TYR A 593 -6.49 -22.38 3.14
C TYR A 593 -5.39 -23.40 2.80
N GLU A 594 -5.49 -24.04 1.62
CA GLU A 594 -4.49 -25.02 1.15
C GLU A 594 -3.08 -24.43 1.10
N MET A 595 -2.94 -23.15 0.73
CA MET A 595 -1.62 -22.48 0.70
C MET A 595 -0.94 -22.46 2.06
N ILE A 596 -1.67 -22.19 3.15
CA ILE A 596 -1.08 -22.03 4.49
C ILE A 596 -1.16 -23.25 5.38
N LYS A 597 -1.97 -24.26 5.05
CA LYS A 597 -2.30 -25.38 5.95
C LYS A 597 -1.10 -26.16 6.48
N THR A 598 -0.03 -26.24 5.70
CA THR A 598 1.22 -26.93 6.09
C THR A 598 2.08 -26.07 6.99
N GLU A 599 2.23 -24.78 6.69
CA GLU A 599 3.13 -23.86 7.38
C GLU A 599 2.47 -23.22 8.61
N TYR A 600 1.16 -23.02 8.59
CA TYR A 600 0.47 -22.32 9.66
C TYR A 600 0.53 -23.01 11.04
N PRO A 601 0.46 -24.35 11.15
CA PRO A 601 0.70 -25.03 12.42
C PRO A 601 2.10 -24.76 13.01
N ILE A 602 3.13 -24.67 12.15
CA ILE A 602 4.50 -24.34 12.54
C ILE A 602 4.56 -22.90 13.07
N HIS A 603 3.94 -21.98 12.34
CA HIS A 603 3.80 -20.58 12.75
C HIS A 603 3.12 -20.46 14.11
N ARG A 604 1.96 -21.10 14.33
CA ARG A 604 1.23 -21.06 15.59
C ARG A 604 2.05 -21.59 16.77
N LYS A 605 2.80 -22.65 16.54
CA LYS A 605 3.71 -23.20 17.56
C LYS A 605 4.81 -22.21 17.91
N LEU A 606 5.39 -21.50 16.92
CA LEU A 606 6.43 -20.51 17.11
C LEU A 606 5.95 -19.34 17.96
N ILE A 607 4.76 -18.83 17.70
CA ILE A 607 4.17 -17.71 18.44
C ILE A 607 3.50 -18.16 19.75
N ASN A 608 3.66 -19.42 20.13
CA ASN A 608 3.07 -20.03 21.33
C ASN A 608 1.55 -19.90 21.40
N GLN A 609 0.88 -19.96 20.25
CA GLN A 609 -0.57 -19.78 20.12
C GLN A 609 -1.27 -21.12 20.13
N TRP A 610 -1.87 -21.50 21.25
CA TRP A 610 -2.61 -22.75 21.44
C TRP A 610 -4.12 -22.56 21.45
N TRP A 611 -4.61 -21.36 21.73
CA TRP A 611 -6.02 -21.03 21.82
C TRP A 611 -6.36 -19.76 21.02
N PRO A 612 -7.50 -19.74 20.26
CA PRO A 612 -8.41 -20.87 20.04
C PRO A 612 -7.76 -21.97 19.21
N ASN A 613 -8.33 -23.20 19.28
CA ASN A 613 -7.91 -24.29 18.40
C ASN A 613 -8.24 -23.94 16.95
N TYR A 614 -7.27 -24.07 16.04
CA TYR A 614 -7.42 -23.62 14.65
C TYR A 614 -8.53 -24.34 13.89
N ASP A 615 -8.64 -25.68 14.03
CA ASP A 615 -9.67 -26.45 13.33
C ASP A 615 -11.08 -26.14 13.86
N SER A 616 -11.20 -25.85 15.15
CA SER A 616 -12.44 -25.36 15.76
C SER A 616 -12.82 -24.00 15.21
N GLU A 617 -11.86 -23.09 15.11
CA GLU A 617 -12.08 -21.74 14.58
C GLU A 617 -12.47 -21.76 13.10
N LEU A 618 -11.81 -22.60 12.31
CA LEU A 618 -12.13 -22.84 10.90
C LEU A 618 -13.56 -23.38 10.75
N SER A 619 -13.92 -24.36 11.57
CA SER A 619 -15.28 -24.96 11.58
C SER A 619 -16.33 -23.92 11.98
N THR A 620 -16.04 -23.10 12.99
CA THR A 620 -16.93 -22.03 13.47
C THR A 620 -17.17 -20.98 12.38
N ALA A 621 -16.12 -20.52 11.71
CA ALA A 621 -16.26 -19.53 10.65
C ALA A 621 -16.98 -20.09 9.41
N ARG A 622 -16.75 -21.35 9.06
CA ARG A 622 -17.50 -22.02 7.97
C ARG A 622 -18.98 -22.19 8.30
N ASN A 623 -19.29 -22.57 9.53
CA ASN A 623 -20.69 -22.66 9.99
C ASN A 623 -21.36 -21.28 10.01
N TRP A 624 -20.66 -20.26 10.48
CA TRP A 624 -21.13 -18.88 10.43
C TRP A 624 -21.49 -18.48 8.98
N LEU A 625 -20.60 -18.73 8.05
CA LEU A 625 -20.79 -18.40 6.64
C LEU A 625 -21.97 -19.16 6.02
N ASN A 626 -22.10 -20.45 6.34
CA ASN A 626 -23.21 -21.29 5.87
C ASN A 626 -24.59 -20.77 6.30
N LEU A 627 -24.65 -20.17 7.49
CA LEU A 627 -25.89 -19.59 8.04
C LEU A 627 -26.13 -18.16 7.58
N ARG A 628 -25.06 -17.41 7.23
CA ARG A 628 -25.13 -15.97 7.04
C ARG A 628 -26.04 -15.54 5.89
N THR A 629 -25.94 -16.19 4.74
CA THR A 629 -26.70 -15.78 3.54
C THR A 629 -28.21 -15.74 3.80
N ASP A 630 -28.74 -16.81 4.38
CA ASP A 630 -30.17 -16.91 4.69
C ASP A 630 -30.58 -15.90 5.78
N ASN A 631 -29.77 -15.77 6.82
CA ASN A 631 -30.03 -14.78 7.86
C ASN A 631 -30.03 -13.34 7.29
N PHE A 632 -29.13 -13.04 6.34
CA PHE A 632 -29.02 -11.70 5.79
C PHE A 632 -30.20 -11.38 4.84
N TYR A 633 -30.68 -12.36 4.05
CA TYR A 633 -31.93 -12.19 3.29
C TYR A 633 -33.12 -11.85 4.23
N ASN A 634 -33.24 -12.57 5.31
CA ASN A 634 -34.32 -12.32 6.29
C ASN A 634 -34.18 -10.94 6.95
N GLN A 635 -32.99 -10.55 7.33
CA GLN A 635 -32.74 -9.22 7.92
C GLN A 635 -33.10 -8.07 6.96
N ILE A 636 -32.77 -8.20 5.66
CA ILE A 636 -33.17 -7.21 4.66
C ILE A 636 -34.70 -7.16 4.53
N ALA A 637 -35.34 -8.33 4.47
CA ALA A 637 -36.80 -8.41 4.37
C ALA A 637 -37.47 -7.76 5.57
N ASP A 638 -37.05 -8.11 6.77
CA ASP A 638 -37.64 -7.61 8.02
C ASP A 638 -37.39 -6.11 8.20
N TYR A 639 -36.14 -5.68 8.00
CA TYR A 639 -35.76 -4.27 8.26
C TYR A 639 -36.39 -3.30 7.28
N TYR A 640 -36.47 -3.66 5.99
CA TYR A 640 -37.03 -2.80 4.96
C TYR A 640 -38.52 -3.10 4.64
N GLY A 641 -39.16 -3.98 5.42
CA GLY A 641 -40.59 -4.26 5.28
C GLY A 641 -40.95 -4.96 3.96
N LEU A 642 -40.06 -5.82 3.47
CA LEU A 642 -40.26 -6.61 2.24
C LEU A 642 -40.95 -7.94 2.59
N GLY A 643 -41.64 -8.52 1.61
CA GLY A 643 -42.19 -9.88 1.77
C GLY A 643 -41.07 -10.92 1.91
N ALA A 644 -41.40 -12.12 2.41
CA ALA A 644 -40.45 -13.23 2.53
C ALA A 644 -39.76 -13.49 1.19
N PRO A 645 -38.41 -13.64 1.20
CA PRO A 645 -37.67 -13.85 -0.04
C PRO A 645 -38.01 -15.21 -0.67
N THR A 646 -38.33 -15.22 -1.97
CA THR A 646 -38.68 -16.40 -2.76
C THR A 646 -37.43 -16.97 -3.41
N ILE A 647 -37.31 -18.32 -3.47
CA ILE A 647 -36.22 -18.98 -4.17
C ILE A 647 -36.26 -18.62 -5.66
N LEU A 648 -35.11 -18.11 -6.14
CA LEU A 648 -34.87 -17.84 -7.56
C LEU A 648 -33.63 -18.63 -7.99
N LYS A 649 -33.73 -19.37 -9.09
CA LYS A 649 -32.57 -20.01 -9.72
C LYS A 649 -32.53 -19.65 -11.20
N ILE A 650 -31.35 -19.29 -11.67
CA ILE A 650 -31.07 -19.13 -13.08
C ILE A 650 -30.00 -20.17 -13.43
N ASN A 651 -30.39 -21.18 -14.18
CA ASN A 651 -29.52 -22.29 -14.57
C ASN A 651 -28.99 -22.01 -15.99
N ASN A 652 -27.71 -21.81 -16.13
CA ASN A 652 -27.04 -21.64 -17.41
C ASN A 652 -25.97 -22.71 -17.59
N ASP A 653 -26.39 -23.94 -17.86
CA ASP A 653 -25.52 -25.11 -17.96
C ASP A 653 -24.53 -25.04 -19.12
N SER A 654 -24.76 -24.15 -20.10
CA SER A 654 -23.86 -23.93 -21.23
C SER A 654 -22.86 -22.77 -21.01
N TYR A 655 -22.86 -22.12 -19.86
CA TYR A 655 -21.91 -21.02 -19.59
C TYR A 655 -20.46 -21.45 -19.78
N ASP A 656 -20.07 -22.58 -19.20
CA ASP A 656 -18.68 -23.07 -19.26
C ASP A 656 -18.26 -23.53 -20.68
N THR A 657 -19.20 -23.88 -21.54
CA THR A 657 -18.94 -24.39 -22.89
C THR A 657 -19.11 -23.34 -23.98
N GLU A 658 -20.06 -22.44 -23.83
CA GLU A 658 -20.44 -21.45 -24.86
C GLU A 658 -20.09 -20.01 -24.43
N GLY A 659 -19.83 -19.78 -23.15
CA GLY A 659 -19.42 -18.49 -22.58
C GLY A 659 -20.53 -17.41 -22.59
N VAL A 660 -21.78 -17.76 -22.93
CA VAL A 660 -22.90 -16.81 -22.97
C VAL A 660 -23.29 -16.43 -21.56
N GLY A 661 -23.07 -15.19 -21.18
CA GLY A 661 -23.35 -14.65 -19.85
C GLY A 661 -24.79 -14.18 -19.68
N ILE A 662 -25.14 -13.80 -18.45
CA ILE A 662 -26.44 -13.23 -18.11
C ILE A 662 -26.22 -11.94 -17.34
N ASN A 663 -26.86 -10.87 -17.79
CA ASN A 663 -26.99 -9.63 -17.05
C ASN A 663 -28.32 -9.66 -16.28
N PHE A 664 -28.24 -9.41 -14.98
CA PHE A 664 -29.36 -9.36 -14.05
C PHE A 664 -29.45 -7.94 -13.46
N ASN A 665 -30.47 -7.16 -13.85
CA ASN A 665 -30.66 -5.76 -13.44
C ASN A 665 -29.38 -4.90 -13.61
N GLY A 666 -28.70 -5.03 -14.74
CA GLY A 666 -27.47 -4.29 -15.00
C GLY A 666 -26.19 -4.91 -14.39
N ILE A 667 -26.28 -6.05 -13.71
CA ILE A 667 -25.14 -6.76 -13.10
C ILE A 667 -24.89 -8.05 -13.89
N THR A 668 -23.70 -8.20 -14.44
CA THR A 668 -23.31 -9.45 -15.11
C THR A 668 -22.98 -10.50 -14.05
N LEU A 669 -23.67 -11.64 -14.09
CA LEU A 669 -23.44 -12.76 -13.17
C LEU A 669 -22.07 -13.37 -13.42
N SER A 670 -21.32 -13.62 -12.34
CA SER A 670 -19.90 -14.01 -12.39
C SER A 670 -19.63 -15.34 -13.12
N LYS A 671 -20.58 -16.28 -13.09
CA LYS A 671 -20.55 -17.56 -13.83
C LYS A 671 -21.82 -17.79 -14.64
N GLY A 672 -22.54 -16.73 -15.00
CA GLY A 672 -23.78 -16.83 -15.75
C GLY A 672 -24.92 -17.58 -15.04
N ILE A 673 -24.76 -17.90 -13.76
CA ILE A 673 -25.75 -18.61 -12.94
C ILE A 673 -26.13 -17.79 -11.70
N PHE A 674 -27.37 -18.00 -11.23
CA PHE A 674 -27.84 -17.43 -9.98
C PHE A 674 -28.52 -18.55 -9.17
N ASP A 675 -28.09 -18.74 -7.92
CA ASP A 675 -28.69 -19.70 -6.99
C ASP A 675 -28.90 -19.02 -5.63
N GLY A 676 -30.08 -18.41 -5.46
CA GLY A 676 -30.39 -17.63 -4.29
C GLY A 676 -31.86 -17.36 -4.08
N LYS A 677 -32.16 -16.22 -3.47
CA LYS A 677 -33.52 -15.74 -3.24
C LYS A 677 -33.67 -14.31 -3.78
N PHE A 678 -34.90 -13.93 -4.11
CA PHE A 678 -35.22 -12.55 -4.46
C PHE A 678 -36.54 -12.11 -3.82
N PHE A 679 -36.75 -10.81 -3.66
CA PHE A 679 -37.91 -10.28 -2.94
C PHE A 679 -39.11 -10.14 -3.88
N ALA A 680 -40.29 -10.57 -3.42
CA ALA A 680 -41.53 -10.49 -4.17
C ALA A 680 -41.88 -9.05 -4.59
N ASN A 681 -42.56 -8.91 -5.74
CA ASN A 681 -42.98 -7.63 -6.34
C ASN A 681 -41.85 -6.67 -6.77
N ARG A 682 -40.60 -7.12 -6.75
CA ARG A 682 -39.47 -6.35 -7.31
C ARG A 682 -39.29 -6.67 -8.78
N ASN A 683 -38.93 -5.65 -9.55
CA ASN A 683 -38.70 -5.82 -10.99
C ASN A 683 -37.38 -6.55 -11.23
N ILE A 684 -37.42 -7.53 -12.10
CA ILE A 684 -36.27 -8.29 -12.59
C ILE A 684 -36.19 -8.11 -14.10
N THR A 685 -35.00 -7.75 -14.58
CA THR A 685 -34.68 -7.75 -16.01
C THR A 685 -33.47 -8.64 -16.23
N LEU A 686 -33.64 -9.67 -17.07
CA LEU A 686 -32.59 -10.59 -17.49
C LEU A 686 -32.26 -10.34 -18.97
N GLU A 687 -30.97 -10.24 -19.28
CA GLU A 687 -30.47 -10.04 -20.64
C GLU A 687 -29.29 -10.99 -20.89
N GLY A 688 -29.19 -11.46 -22.13
CA GLY A 688 -28.06 -12.28 -22.56
C GLY A 688 -26.81 -11.42 -22.82
N VAL A 689 -25.67 -11.83 -22.33
CA VAL A 689 -24.34 -11.29 -22.72
C VAL A 689 -23.78 -12.23 -23.80
N PRO A 690 -23.76 -11.83 -25.06
CA PRO A 690 -23.34 -12.70 -26.18
C PRO A 690 -21.86 -13.13 -26.06
N SER A 691 -21.54 -14.32 -26.53
CA SER A 691 -20.18 -14.82 -26.62
C SER A 691 -20.04 -15.79 -27.80
N ASN A 692 -18.91 -15.77 -28.49
CA ASN A 692 -18.55 -16.74 -29.55
C ASN A 692 -19.65 -16.94 -30.62
N GLY A 693 -20.35 -15.89 -31.03
CA GLY A 693 -21.43 -15.97 -32.02
C GLY A 693 -22.71 -16.60 -31.48
N ARG A 694 -22.80 -16.81 -30.18
CA ARG A 694 -23.98 -17.33 -29.47
C ARG A 694 -24.60 -16.25 -28.61
N THR A 695 -25.92 -16.32 -28.41
CA THR A 695 -26.68 -15.39 -27.56
C THR A 695 -27.90 -16.07 -26.98
N ILE A 696 -28.51 -15.45 -25.98
CA ILE A 696 -29.81 -15.86 -25.47
C ILE A 696 -30.88 -15.42 -26.47
N THR A 697 -31.73 -16.37 -26.90
CA THR A 697 -32.85 -16.13 -27.82
C THR A 697 -34.19 -16.23 -27.13
N GLY A 698 -34.23 -16.77 -25.91
CA GLY A 698 -35.44 -16.95 -25.13
C GLY A 698 -35.15 -17.52 -23.75
N TRP A 699 -36.18 -17.73 -22.96
CA TRP A 699 -36.11 -18.23 -21.61
C TRP A 699 -37.14 -19.30 -21.34
N LYS A 700 -36.76 -20.37 -20.67
CA LYS A 700 -37.66 -21.37 -20.12
C LYS A 700 -37.87 -21.07 -18.64
N VAL A 701 -39.11 -20.86 -18.24
CA VAL A 701 -39.48 -20.45 -16.90
C VAL A 701 -40.33 -21.54 -16.25
N VAL A 702 -39.93 -21.97 -15.05
CA VAL A 702 -40.69 -22.93 -14.24
C VAL A 702 -41.06 -22.27 -12.92
N LYS A 703 -42.34 -22.08 -12.67
CA LYS A 703 -42.89 -21.51 -11.45
C LYS A 703 -43.52 -22.60 -10.58
N ASN A 704 -43.00 -22.78 -9.37
CA ASN A 704 -43.50 -23.72 -8.37
C ASN A 704 -44.36 -22.99 -7.33
N THR A 705 -45.63 -23.40 -7.22
CA THR A 705 -46.59 -22.83 -6.24
C THR A 705 -47.45 -23.96 -5.66
N ASN A 706 -47.42 -24.11 -4.32
CA ASN A 706 -48.26 -25.13 -3.61
C ASN A 706 -48.18 -26.57 -4.21
N GLY A 707 -46.95 -26.98 -4.56
CA GLY A 707 -46.73 -28.33 -5.16
C GLY A 707 -47.10 -28.45 -6.64
N THR A 708 -47.55 -27.38 -7.28
CA THR A 708 -47.83 -27.34 -8.73
C THR A 708 -46.72 -26.60 -9.45
N SER A 709 -46.22 -27.18 -10.54
CA SER A 709 -45.23 -26.56 -11.45
C SER A 709 -45.91 -26.13 -12.73
N ILE A 710 -45.77 -24.87 -13.06
CA ILE A 710 -46.20 -24.29 -14.34
C ILE A 710 -44.94 -23.95 -15.14
N GLN A 711 -44.88 -24.40 -16.38
CA GLN A 711 -43.76 -24.10 -17.29
C GLN A 711 -44.24 -23.27 -18.45
N GLU A 712 -43.46 -22.28 -18.81
CA GLU A 712 -43.67 -21.42 -19.99
C GLU A 712 -42.35 -21.15 -20.71
N GLU A 713 -42.40 -20.80 -21.98
CA GLU A 713 -41.27 -20.33 -22.77
C GLU A 713 -41.49 -18.88 -23.17
N ILE A 714 -40.50 -18.05 -22.95
CA ILE A 714 -40.45 -16.63 -23.27
C ILE A 714 -39.55 -16.45 -24.50
N PRO A 715 -40.08 -16.26 -25.70
CA PRO A 715 -39.29 -16.15 -26.94
C PRO A 715 -38.71 -14.76 -27.14
N GLN A 716 -38.10 -14.17 -26.11
CA GLN A 716 -37.55 -12.82 -26.11
C GLN A 716 -36.12 -12.86 -25.53
N LYS A 717 -35.22 -12.07 -26.13
CA LYS A 717 -33.82 -11.95 -25.68
C LYS A 717 -33.72 -11.34 -24.26
N THR A 718 -34.55 -10.32 -24.00
CA THR A 718 -34.68 -9.67 -22.69
C THR A 718 -35.97 -10.14 -22.03
N TYR A 719 -35.88 -10.56 -20.79
CA TYR A 719 -37.03 -10.98 -20.01
C TYR A 719 -37.17 -10.08 -18.75
N SER A 720 -38.22 -9.26 -18.79
CA SER A 720 -38.54 -8.37 -17.65
C SER A 720 -39.89 -8.80 -17.03
N PHE A 721 -39.85 -8.92 -15.68
CA PHE A 721 -41.03 -9.33 -14.91
C PHE A 721 -40.95 -8.85 -13.47
N ASN A 722 -42.08 -8.82 -12.77
CA ASN A 722 -42.06 -8.64 -11.31
C ASN A 722 -41.96 -10.01 -10.63
N MET A 723 -41.04 -10.14 -9.66
CA MET A 723 -40.84 -11.36 -8.93
C MET A 723 -42.14 -11.85 -8.30
N PRO A 724 -42.63 -13.04 -8.68
CA PRO A 724 -43.92 -13.54 -8.17
C PRO A 724 -43.78 -14.04 -6.74
N VAL A 725 -44.91 -14.06 -6.00
CA VAL A 725 -45.02 -14.82 -4.74
C VAL A 725 -45.20 -16.28 -5.09
N CYS A 726 -44.19 -17.10 -4.87
CA CYS A 726 -44.22 -18.55 -5.15
C CYS A 726 -43.18 -19.25 -4.25
N GLN A 727 -43.14 -20.62 -4.28
CA GLN A 727 -42.15 -21.38 -3.56
C GLN A 727 -40.77 -21.28 -4.22
N ALA A 728 -40.73 -21.40 -5.56
CA ALA A 728 -39.52 -21.25 -6.33
C ALA A 728 -39.79 -20.79 -7.77
N LEU A 729 -38.93 -19.99 -8.35
CA LEU A 729 -38.87 -19.64 -9.75
C LEU A 729 -37.55 -20.14 -10.31
N ILE A 730 -37.59 -20.93 -11.35
CA ILE A 730 -36.43 -21.49 -12.03
C ILE A 730 -36.45 -21.02 -13.48
N ILE A 731 -35.35 -20.37 -13.89
CA ILE A 731 -35.20 -19.79 -15.23
C ILE A 731 -34.01 -20.44 -15.92
N THR A 732 -34.17 -20.88 -17.14
CA THR A 732 -33.11 -21.47 -17.96
C THR A 732 -33.04 -20.72 -19.30
N PRO A 733 -31.90 -20.18 -19.71
CA PRO A 733 -31.76 -19.50 -20.99
C PRO A 733 -31.88 -20.50 -22.14
N ILE A 734 -32.49 -20.05 -23.24
CA ILE A 734 -32.48 -20.73 -24.53
C ILE A 734 -31.44 -20.07 -25.39
N ILE A 735 -30.37 -20.79 -25.72
CA ILE A 735 -29.23 -20.24 -26.46
C ILE A 735 -29.36 -20.61 -27.93
N GLY A 736 -29.11 -19.60 -28.78
CA GLY A 736 -29.11 -19.72 -30.24
C GLY A 736 -27.93 -18.97 -30.85
N ASN A 737 -27.85 -19.02 -32.18
CA ASN A 737 -26.83 -18.26 -32.89
C ASN A 737 -27.21 -16.79 -32.90
N THR A 738 -26.23 -15.90 -32.87
CA THR A 738 -26.44 -14.50 -33.22
C THR A 738 -26.86 -14.45 -34.69
N SER A 739 -28.14 -14.15 -35.01
CA SER A 739 -28.56 -13.87 -36.36
C SER A 739 -27.84 -12.60 -36.82
N GLY A 740 -27.08 -12.70 -37.90
CA GLY A 740 -26.14 -11.74 -38.44
C GLY A 740 -26.42 -10.27 -38.13
N ILE A 741 -25.38 -9.58 -37.65
CA ILE A 741 -25.29 -8.15 -37.43
C ILE A 741 -26.43 -7.57 -36.57
N ASP A 742 -26.48 -7.92 -35.31
CA ASP A 742 -26.92 -6.99 -34.29
C ASP A 742 -25.79 -5.93 -34.13
N ILE A 743 -25.75 -5.00 -35.07
CA ILE A 743 -25.12 -3.70 -34.80
C ILE A 743 -25.93 -3.16 -33.63
N VAL A 744 -25.40 -3.29 -32.45
CA VAL A 744 -25.89 -2.52 -31.31
C VAL A 744 -25.78 -1.06 -31.75
N ASN A 745 -26.89 -0.47 -32.17
CA ASN A 745 -27.08 0.96 -32.21
C ASN A 745 -27.10 1.43 -30.74
N SER A 746 -25.98 1.20 -29.99
CA SER A 746 -25.69 1.97 -28.83
C SER A 746 -25.31 3.34 -29.36
N THR A 747 -26.01 4.35 -28.95
CA THR A 747 -25.57 5.74 -29.02
C THR A 747 -24.31 5.90 -28.16
N LYS A 748 -23.26 5.10 -28.44
CA LYS A 748 -21.99 5.23 -27.72
C LYS A 748 -21.43 6.60 -28.01
N LYS A 749 -21.25 7.38 -27.00
CA LYS A 749 -20.58 8.68 -27.07
C LYS A 749 -19.05 8.53 -27.21
N TRP A 750 -18.53 7.30 -27.13
CA TRP A 750 -17.12 6.97 -27.20
C TRP A 750 -16.86 5.88 -28.25
N SER A 751 -15.64 5.82 -28.73
CA SER A 751 -15.18 4.82 -29.70
C SER A 751 -13.84 4.22 -29.26
N TRP A 752 -13.51 3.05 -29.83
CA TRP A 752 -12.24 2.40 -29.57
C TRP A 752 -11.66 1.76 -30.83
N SER A 753 -10.35 1.58 -30.84
CA SER A 753 -9.62 0.80 -31.84
C SER A 753 -8.53 -0.02 -31.16
N TYR A 754 -8.15 -1.15 -31.78
CA TYR A 754 -7.08 -2.03 -31.29
C TYR A 754 -6.11 -2.32 -32.42
N ASP A 755 -4.80 -2.09 -32.18
CA ASP A 755 -3.74 -2.26 -33.18
C ASP A 755 -2.89 -3.53 -32.96
N GLY A 756 -3.29 -4.41 -32.02
CA GLY A 756 -2.56 -5.59 -31.61
C GLY A 756 -1.62 -5.38 -30.43
N ASN A 757 -1.28 -4.13 -30.09
CA ASN A 757 -0.44 -3.77 -28.95
C ASN A 757 -1.09 -2.77 -28.01
N ASN A 758 -1.96 -1.90 -28.51
CA ASN A 758 -2.62 -0.86 -27.74
C ASN A 758 -4.11 -0.80 -28.07
N ILE A 759 -4.92 -0.52 -27.07
CA ILE A 759 -6.31 -0.13 -27.21
C ILE A 759 -6.36 1.39 -27.13
N GLU A 760 -6.80 2.03 -28.20
CA GLU A 760 -7.08 3.47 -28.25
C GLU A 760 -8.55 3.69 -27.96
N ILE A 761 -8.88 4.63 -27.07
CA ILE A 761 -10.25 4.96 -26.66
C ILE A 761 -10.44 6.45 -26.82
N LYS A 762 -11.47 6.86 -27.58
CA LYS A 762 -11.72 8.23 -27.97
C LYS A 762 -13.07 8.75 -27.49
N SER A 763 -13.15 10.05 -27.31
CA SER A 763 -14.39 10.78 -27.00
C SER A 763 -15.02 10.37 -25.66
N LEU A 764 -14.21 10.01 -24.66
CA LEU A 764 -14.66 9.83 -23.29
C LEU A 764 -14.83 11.17 -22.59
N GLU A 765 -15.87 11.28 -21.78
CA GLU A 765 -16.00 12.40 -20.85
C GLU A 765 -14.97 12.27 -19.73
N PRO A 766 -14.44 13.37 -19.16
CA PRO A 766 -13.57 13.33 -18.00
C PRO A 766 -14.21 12.61 -16.81
N GLY A 767 -13.39 11.94 -15.98
CA GLY A 767 -13.86 11.21 -14.80
C GLY A 767 -14.42 9.80 -15.07
N ILE A 768 -14.53 9.38 -16.33
CA ILE A 768 -15.01 8.03 -16.66
C ILE A 768 -13.90 7.01 -16.36
N MET A 769 -14.24 5.99 -15.57
CA MET A 769 -13.34 4.88 -15.29
C MET A 769 -13.31 3.91 -16.47
N VAL A 770 -12.10 3.59 -16.93
CA VAL A 770 -11.83 2.60 -17.98
C VAL A 770 -11.03 1.45 -17.36
N ARG A 771 -11.50 0.22 -17.56
CA ARG A 771 -10.84 -1.00 -17.07
C ARG A 771 -10.65 -2.00 -18.19
N LEU A 772 -9.48 -2.62 -18.21
CA LEU A 772 -9.15 -3.68 -19.13
C LEU A 772 -8.99 -4.99 -18.35
N TYR A 773 -9.71 -6.02 -18.78
CA TYR A 773 -9.69 -7.35 -18.19
C TYR A 773 -9.24 -8.39 -19.20
N ASP A 774 -8.66 -9.48 -18.73
CA ASP A 774 -8.46 -10.69 -19.54
C ASP A 774 -9.76 -11.50 -19.70
N VAL A 775 -9.67 -12.60 -20.45
CA VAL A 775 -10.82 -13.52 -20.69
C VAL A 775 -11.35 -14.20 -19.41
N HIS A 776 -10.54 -14.22 -18.34
CA HIS A 776 -10.93 -14.81 -17.06
C HIS A 776 -11.52 -13.78 -16.12
N GLY A 777 -11.69 -12.53 -16.56
CA GLY A 777 -12.20 -11.43 -15.77
C GLY A 777 -11.17 -10.81 -14.82
N MET A 778 -9.87 -11.11 -14.99
CA MET A 778 -8.83 -10.49 -14.19
C MET A 778 -8.48 -9.09 -14.70
N LEU A 779 -8.45 -8.12 -13.81
CA LEU A 779 -8.12 -6.74 -14.15
C LEU A 779 -6.64 -6.64 -14.57
N ILE A 780 -6.42 -6.21 -15.82
CA ILE A 780 -5.08 -5.97 -16.39
C ILE A 780 -4.64 -4.54 -16.12
N ARG A 781 -5.54 -3.58 -16.37
CA ARG A 781 -5.27 -2.14 -16.23
C ARG A 781 -6.55 -1.37 -15.96
N GLN A 782 -6.41 -0.24 -15.26
CA GLN A 782 -7.50 0.73 -15.13
C GLN A 782 -6.96 2.17 -15.21
N LEU A 783 -7.76 3.06 -15.80
CA LEU A 783 -7.46 4.47 -16.01
C LEU A 783 -8.70 5.30 -15.74
N ILE A 784 -8.51 6.57 -15.42
CA ILE A 784 -9.60 7.56 -15.39
C ILE A 784 -9.42 8.51 -16.57
N SER A 785 -10.47 8.71 -17.34
CA SER A 785 -10.44 9.65 -18.47
C SER A 785 -10.28 11.10 -17.99
N ASP A 786 -9.39 11.82 -18.60
CA ASP A 786 -9.24 13.27 -18.46
C ASP A 786 -9.95 14.07 -19.58
N GLY A 787 -10.68 13.35 -20.45
CA GLY A 787 -11.34 13.91 -21.64
C GLY A 787 -10.49 13.89 -22.90
N SER A 788 -9.22 13.46 -22.81
CA SER A 788 -8.36 13.23 -23.97
C SER A 788 -8.48 11.80 -24.50
N ASP A 789 -7.94 11.55 -25.70
CA ASP A 789 -7.83 10.19 -26.24
C ASP A 789 -6.88 9.36 -25.36
N MET A 790 -7.34 8.19 -24.94
CA MET A 790 -6.62 7.31 -24.02
C MET A 790 -5.99 6.13 -24.76
N TYR A 791 -4.82 5.69 -24.30
CA TYR A 791 -4.11 4.53 -24.81
C TYR A 791 -3.86 3.52 -23.70
N MET A 792 -4.37 2.29 -23.87
CA MET A 792 -4.13 1.18 -22.96
C MET A 792 -3.25 0.13 -23.63
N PRO A 793 -1.97 0.02 -23.28
CA PRO A 793 -1.13 -1.07 -23.75
C PRO A 793 -1.67 -2.42 -23.32
N THR A 794 -1.68 -3.38 -24.25
CA THR A 794 -2.04 -4.77 -24.01
C THR A 794 -0.78 -5.61 -23.82
N SER A 795 -0.82 -6.60 -22.96
CA SER A 795 0.27 -7.57 -22.85
C SER A 795 0.13 -8.61 -23.97
N SER A 796 1.24 -9.00 -24.58
CA SER A 796 1.27 -10.04 -25.63
C SER A 796 0.83 -11.45 -25.17
N ARG A 797 0.29 -11.57 -23.96
CA ARG A 797 -0.09 -12.85 -23.33
C ARG A 797 -1.55 -13.25 -23.57
N HIS A 798 -2.37 -12.34 -24.09
CA HIS A 798 -3.80 -12.60 -24.25
C HIS A 798 -4.30 -12.19 -25.64
N ASP A 799 -4.98 -13.09 -26.32
CA ASP A 799 -5.60 -12.82 -27.62
C ASP A 799 -6.97 -12.13 -27.50
N ILE A 800 -7.51 -12.02 -26.29
CA ILE A 800 -8.86 -11.52 -26.03
C ILE A 800 -8.84 -10.67 -24.76
N TYR A 801 -9.44 -9.49 -24.85
CA TYR A 801 -9.59 -8.57 -23.70
C TYR A 801 -11.06 -8.15 -23.53
N ILE A 802 -11.43 -7.77 -22.33
CA ILE A 802 -12.70 -7.13 -22.00
C ILE A 802 -12.40 -5.71 -21.55
N LEU A 803 -12.79 -4.73 -22.37
CA LEU A 803 -12.69 -3.31 -22.04
C LEU A 803 -14.01 -2.88 -21.40
N LYS A 804 -13.94 -2.36 -20.17
CA LYS A 804 -15.06 -1.78 -19.45
C LYS A 804 -14.86 -0.26 -19.36
N VAL A 805 -15.82 0.51 -19.89
CA VAL A 805 -15.82 1.98 -19.89
C VAL A 805 -17.05 2.44 -19.10
N GLY A 806 -16.83 2.92 -17.88
CA GLY A 806 -17.92 3.18 -16.95
C GLY A 806 -18.76 1.92 -16.71
N ASN A 807 -20.00 1.93 -17.18
CA ASN A 807 -20.93 0.80 -17.08
C ASN A 807 -21.01 -0.07 -18.36
N GLU A 808 -20.34 0.34 -19.43
CA GLU A 808 -20.36 -0.38 -20.69
C GLU A 808 -19.15 -1.31 -20.77
N SER A 809 -19.33 -2.47 -21.43
CA SER A 809 -18.23 -3.41 -21.66
C SER A 809 -18.18 -3.78 -23.14
N VAL A 810 -16.95 -3.96 -23.62
CA VAL A 810 -16.66 -4.37 -25.00
C VAL A 810 -15.62 -5.48 -24.96
N LYS A 811 -15.83 -6.52 -25.77
CA LYS A 811 -14.84 -7.56 -25.99
C LYS A 811 -13.92 -7.14 -27.15
N ILE A 812 -12.63 -7.24 -26.98
CA ILE A 812 -11.58 -6.90 -27.95
C ILE A 812 -10.85 -8.18 -28.32
N HIS A 813 -10.65 -8.40 -29.63
CA HIS A 813 -10.01 -9.58 -30.19
C HIS A 813 -8.71 -9.21 -30.89
#